data_7102758c037ef728805bb88287ca8699
#
_entry.id   7102758c037ef728805bb88287ca8699
#
_cell.length_a   1.000
_cell.length_b   1.000
_cell.length_c   1.000
_cell.angle_alpha   90.00
_cell.angle_beta   90.00
_cell.angle_gamma   90.00
#
_symmetry.space_group_name_H-M   'P 1'
#
loop_
_entity.id
_entity.type
_entity.pdbx_description
1 polymer ?
#
loop_
_entity_poly.entity_id
_entity_poly.type
_entity_poly.pdbx_seq_one_letter_code
_entity_poly.pdbx_strand_id
1 'polypeptide(L)'
;MSSKSFEFNASNLEAWQKAAVKSAPGGDVNALNWKTPDGIVVKPLYTAEDTANLPYANTLPGFEPFLRGPQATMYAVRPWTIRQYAGFSTAEESNAFYRKALAAGGQGVSVAFDLATHRGYDSDHPRVTGDVGKAGVAIDSVEDMKILFDQIPLDKVSVSMTMNGAVLPVLAGYVVAAEEQGVSQDKLSGTIQNDILKEFMVRNTYIYPPEPSMKIIGDIIEYTAKNMPKFNSISISGYHMQEAGANQALEMAFTLADGKEYVKTAIAKGMDVDEFAGRLSFFWAVGMNFYLEIAKMRAARLLWCRIMKGFDAKNPKSLMLRTHSQTSGWSLTEQDPYNNVVRTTIEAMAAVFGGTQSLHTNSFDEAIALPTEFSSRIARNTQLIIQEETHITNVIDPWAGSYMMESLTQEMADKAWAIIEEVEAMGGMTKAVGSGWAKLKIEAAAAEKQARIDSGKDVIVGVNKYKLAKEDPIETLSIDNVRVRDGQIERLNKIRATRDSAKVQAALDALSAAAESGQGNLLDLSIQAVRLRATVGEVSDALEKAFGRHRADTQKVTGVYAAAYDDGENVGDTMEYWNQLKADIAAFAEAQGRRPRVMISKLGQDGHDRGAKVVATAFADLGYDVDMGPLFQTPEECARQAIENDVHAVGVSTLAAGHKTLVPAIIAELKKQGADDIIVFVGGVIPRQDYDMLYEAGVKGIYGPGTPIPVSAKDVLEQIKKALA
;
A
#
# COMPACT_ATOMS: atom_id res chain seq x y z
N MET A 1 -28.00 54.89 -20.73
CA MET A 1 -28.42 54.30 -19.45
C MET A 1 -27.30 54.56 -18.46
N SER A 2 -27.52 55.37 -17.40
CA SER A 2 -26.51 55.63 -16.39
C SER A 2 -26.27 54.31 -15.64
N SER A 3 -25.02 53.84 -15.56
CA SER A 3 -24.64 52.73 -14.74
C SER A 3 -24.89 53.09 -13.26
N LYS A 4 -25.97 52.60 -12.68
CA LYS A 4 -26.13 52.69 -11.22
C LYS A 4 -24.98 51.89 -10.57
N SER A 5 -24.07 52.57 -9.91
CA SER A 5 -23.10 51.89 -9.02
C SER A 5 -23.88 51.31 -7.83
N PHE A 6 -23.83 50.00 -7.69
CA PHE A 6 -24.41 49.36 -6.48
C PHE A 6 -23.31 49.30 -5.45
N GLU A 7 -23.52 49.92 -4.29
CA GLU A 7 -22.67 49.78 -3.13
C GLU A 7 -23.20 48.63 -2.26
N PHE A 8 -22.31 47.70 -1.92
CA PHE A 8 -22.63 46.63 -0.98
C PHE A 8 -22.15 46.99 0.42
N ASN A 9 -22.93 46.66 1.44
CA ASN A 9 -22.52 46.86 2.81
C ASN A 9 -21.27 45.96 3.10
N ALA A 10 -20.26 46.61 3.67
CA ALA A 10 -19.08 45.90 4.16
C ALA A 10 -19.46 44.97 5.34
N SER A 11 -18.89 43.77 5.34
CA SER A 11 -19.00 42.82 6.45
C SER A 11 -17.61 42.55 7.05
N ASN A 12 -17.57 42.18 8.31
CA ASN A 12 -16.35 41.77 9.00
C ASN A 12 -16.56 40.44 9.74
N LEU A 13 -15.48 39.88 10.27
CA LEU A 13 -15.51 38.60 10.97
C LEU A 13 -16.44 38.60 12.18
N GLU A 14 -16.53 39.73 12.92
CA GLU A 14 -17.42 39.86 14.06
C GLU A 14 -18.91 39.79 13.66
N ALA A 15 -19.27 40.44 12.55
CA ALA A 15 -20.61 40.36 12.00
C ALA A 15 -20.96 38.95 11.51
N TRP A 16 -19.99 38.25 10.90
CA TRP A 16 -20.17 36.88 10.51
C TRP A 16 -20.37 35.96 11.73
N GLN A 17 -19.55 36.11 12.81
CA GLN A 17 -19.69 35.33 14.03
C GLN A 17 -21.07 35.50 14.68
N LYS A 18 -21.55 36.71 14.78
CA LYS A 18 -22.89 37.03 15.28
C LYS A 18 -24.01 36.36 14.46
N ALA A 19 -23.84 36.30 13.16
CA ALA A 19 -24.78 35.61 12.28
C ALA A 19 -24.68 34.08 12.41
N ALA A 20 -23.47 33.53 12.47
CA ALA A 20 -23.20 32.10 12.56
C ALA A 20 -23.71 31.47 13.87
N VAL A 21 -23.59 32.16 14.99
CA VAL A 21 -24.12 31.76 16.33
C VAL A 21 -25.59 31.36 16.24
N LYS A 22 -26.40 32.01 15.40
CA LYS A 22 -27.83 31.73 15.28
C LYS A 22 -28.14 30.36 14.71
N SER A 23 -27.21 29.78 13.93
CA SER A 23 -27.37 28.49 13.27
C SER A 23 -26.39 27.42 13.75
N ALA A 24 -25.37 27.81 14.50
CA ALA A 24 -24.39 26.88 15.05
C ALA A 24 -25.01 25.98 16.15
N PRO A 25 -24.58 24.72 16.26
CA PRO A 25 -25.05 23.81 17.30
C PRO A 25 -24.81 24.40 18.69
N GLY A 26 -25.86 24.48 19.53
CA GLY A 26 -25.79 25.06 20.85
C GLY A 26 -25.41 26.55 20.89
N GLY A 27 -25.41 27.26 19.75
CA GLY A 27 -24.96 28.63 19.65
C GLY A 27 -23.43 28.80 19.73
N ASP A 28 -22.68 27.74 19.59
CA ASP A 28 -21.20 27.74 19.57
C ASP A 28 -20.64 27.48 18.18
N VAL A 29 -20.00 28.49 17.61
CA VAL A 29 -19.37 28.39 16.29
C VAL A 29 -18.18 27.42 16.31
N ASN A 30 -17.51 27.23 17.44
CA ASN A 30 -16.41 26.28 17.58
C ASN A 30 -16.87 24.82 17.48
N ALA A 31 -18.16 24.55 17.73
CA ALA A 31 -18.74 23.23 17.51
C ALA A 31 -18.74 22.80 16.01
N LEU A 32 -18.50 23.75 15.09
CA LEU A 32 -18.33 23.48 13.66
C LEU A 32 -16.89 23.11 13.27
N ASN A 33 -15.94 23.24 14.18
CA ASN A 33 -14.56 22.85 13.94
C ASN A 33 -14.48 21.33 13.75
N TRP A 34 -13.80 20.91 12.68
CA TRP A 34 -13.59 19.51 12.38
C TRP A 34 -12.21 19.06 12.86
N LYS A 35 -12.17 18.14 13.81
CA LYS A 35 -10.93 17.47 14.22
C LYS A 35 -10.63 16.33 13.27
N THR A 36 -9.52 16.43 12.55
CA THR A 36 -9.10 15.40 11.60
C THR A 36 -8.39 14.26 12.32
N PRO A 37 -8.30 13.05 11.69
CA PRO A 37 -7.50 11.95 12.23
C PRO A 37 -6.01 12.27 12.41
N ASP A 38 -5.52 13.30 11.71
CA ASP A 38 -4.14 13.80 11.84
C ASP A 38 -3.93 14.70 13.06
N GLY A 39 -4.99 15.00 13.79
CA GLY A 39 -4.96 15.93 14.92
C GLY A 39 -4.88 17.41 14.50
N ILE A 40 -5.23 17.71 13.26
CA ILE A 40 -5.40 19.07 12.75
C ILE A 40 -6.85 19.49 12.94
N VAL A 41 -7.08 20.74 13.37
CA VAL A 41 -8.42 21.31 13.51
C VAL A 41 -8.72 22.18 12.29
N VAL A 42 -9.64 21.72 11.45
CA VAL A 42 -10.12 22.49 10.29
C VAL A 42 -11.28 23.37 10.74
N LYS A 43 -11.13 24.68 10.55
CA LYS A 43 -12.16 25.68 10.88
C LYS A 43 -13.24 25.73 9.79
N PRO A 44 -14.48 26.13 10.12
CA PRO A 44 -15.53 26.29 9.12
C PRO A 44 -15.30 27.51 8.21
N LEU A 45 -14.51 28.50 8.66
CA LEU A 45 -14.18 29.70 7.91
C LEU A 45 -12.71 30.08 8.09
N TYR A 46 -12.06 30.45 7.00
CA TYR A 46 -10.70 31.00 6.94
C TYR A 46 -10.72 32.40 6.32
N THR A 47 -9.82 33.26 6.77
CA THR A 47 -9.71 34.65 6.31
C THR A 47 -8.24 34.99 5.98
N ALA A 48 -7.99 36.18 5.47
CA ALA A 48 -6.65 36.67 5.19
C ALA A 48 -5.73 36.65 6.42
N GLU A 49 -6.27 36.74 7.63
CA GLU A 49 -5.51 36.65 8.88
C GLU A 49 -4.84 35.29 9.05
N ASP A 50 -5.46 34.21 8.58
CA ASP A 50 -4.92 32.84 8.66
C ASP A 50 -3.67 32.64 7.81
N THR A 51 -3.48 33.48 6.80
CA THR A 51 -2.35 33.41 5.86
C THR A 51 -1.35 34.54 5.97
N ALA A 52 -1.61 35.53 6.84
CA ALA A 52 -0.81 36.77 6.94
C ALA A 52 0.67 36.51 7.24
N ASN A 53 0.99 35.48 7.99
CA ASN A 53 2.34 35.15 8.46
C ASN A 53 2.91 33.86 7.85
N LEU A 54 2.31 33.32 6.77
CA LEU A 54 2.82 32.12 6.13
C LEU A 54 4.11 32.39 5.36
N PRO A 55 5.19 31.63 5.59
CA PRO A 55 6.52 31.96 5.07
C PRO A 55 6.66 31.80 3.55
N TYR A 56 5.77 31.04 2.90
CA TYR A 56 5.88 30.68 1.49
C TYR A 56 4.68 31.15 0.64
N ALA A 57 3.92 32.12 1.13
CA ALA A 57 2.70 32.60 0.45
C ALA A 57 2.96 33.18 -0.96
N ASN A 58 4.12 33.78 -1.18
CA ASN A 58 4.47 34.45 -2.44
C ASN A 58 5.41 33.64 -3.36
N THR A 59 5.52 32.33 -3.13
CA THR A 59 6.31 31.44 -4.00
C THR A 59 5.57 31.10 -5.29
N LEU A 60 6.31 30.68 -6.32
CA LEU A 60 5.78 30.39 -7.64
C LEU A 60 6.00 28.92 -8.05
N PRO A 61 5.15 28.37 -8.92
CA PRO A 61 5.35 27.03 -9.48
C PRO A 61 6.69 26.91 -10.19
N GLY A 62 7.40 25.78 -10.01
CA GLY A 62 8.69 25.53 -10.63
C GLY A 62 9.90 26.15 -9.93
N PHE A 63 9.68 26.85 -8.81
CA PHE A 63 10.73 27.50 -8.00
C PHE A 63 10.71 27.02 -6.56
N GLU A 64 11.87 27.08 -5.91
CA GLU A 64 11.97 26.72 -4.48
C GLU A 64 10.91 27.44 -3.63
N PRO A 65 10.27 26.76 -2.70
CA PRO A 65 10.45 25.38 -2.25
C PRO A 65 9.61 24.35 -3.03
N PHE A 66 9.17 24.64 -4.24
CA PHE A 66 8.38 23.81 -5.13
C PHE A 66 6.98 23.43 -4.59
N LEU A 67 6.53 24.11 -3.57
CA LEU A 67 5.23 23.89 -2.92
C LEU A 67 4.07 23.93 -3.92
N ARG A 68 4.14 24.84 -4.93
CA ARG A 68 3.09 25.04 -5.93
C ARG A 68 3.21 24.16 -7.16
N GLY A 69 4.20 23.30 -7.19
CA GLY A 69 4.46 22.33 -8.25
C GLY A 69 5.92 22.30 -8.67
N PRO A 70 6.40 21.15 -9.19
CA PRO A 70 7.78 20.99 -9.63
C PRO A 70 8.09 21.72 -10.93
N GLN A 71 7.09 22.11 -11.73
CA GLN A 71 7.26 22.74 -13.03
C GLN A 71 6.49 24.06 -13.10
N ALA A 72 7.08 25.06 -13.80
CA ALA A 72 6.47 26.38 -13.93
C ALA A 72 5.11 26.38 -14.62
N THR A 73 4.93 25.53 -15.62
CA THR A 73 3.70 25.44 -16.42
C THR A 73 2.77 24.28 -16.05
N MET A 74 3.21 23.39 -15.20
CA MET A 74 2.46 22.21 -14.75
C MET A 74 1.62 21.60 -15.89
N TYR A 75 0.33 21.41 -15.68
CA TYR A 75 -0.58 20.78 -16.67
C TYR A 75 -0.97 21.67 -17.83
N ALA A 76 -0.74 22.99 -17.77
CA ALA A 76 -1.09 23.90 -18.86
C ALA A 76 -0.34 23.60 -20.17
N VAL A 77 0.83 22.97 -20.08
CA VAL A 77 1.61 22.51 -21.24
C VAL A 77 1.62 20.99 -21.33
N ARG A 78 1.79 20.29 -20.22
CA ARG A 78 1.89 18.82 -20.17
C ARG A 78 1.04 18.26 -19.04
N PRO A 79 -0.13 17.68 -19.34
CA PRO A 79 -0.92 16.96 -18.34
C PRO A 79 -0.13 15.82 -17.68
N TRP A 80 -0.63 15.32 -16.56
CA TRP A 80 -0.08 14.14 -15.92
C TRP A 80 -0.18 12.93 -16.85
N THR A 81 0.75 11.99 -16.68
CA THR A 81 0.73 10.74 -17.43
C THR A 81 -0.32 9.78 -16.84
N ILE A 82 -1.22 9.28 -17.69
CA ILE A 82 -2.14 8.22 -17.30
C ILE A 82 -1.38 6.90 -17.26
N ARG A 83 -1.27 6.30 -16.07
CA ARG A 83 -0.61 5.01 -15.85
C ARG A 83 -1.56 4.05 -15.17
N GLN A 84 -2.00 3.04 -15.90
CA GLN A 84 -2.79 1.96 -15.32
C GLN A 84 -1.86 0.79 -14.96
N TYR A 85 -1.94 0.40 -13.69
CA TYR A 85 -1.21 -0.72 -13.13
C TYR A 85 -1.94 -2.01 -13.45
N ALA A 86 -1.22 -3.00 -13.97
CA ALA A 86 -1.79 -4.29 -14.30
C ALA A 86 -0.74 -5.41 -14.26
N GLY A 87 -1.16 -6.60 -13.89
CA GLY A 87 -0.41 -7.82 -13.96
C GLY A 87 -1.36 -9.00 -13.95
N PHE A 88 -1.15 -9.93 -14.87
CA PHE A 88 -1.90 -11.16 -14.95
C PHE A 88 -0.96 -12.32 -14.58
N SER A 89 -1.52 -13.47 -14.27
CA SER A 89 -0.84 -14.63 -13.72
C SER A 89 0.35 -15.13 -14.55
N THR A 90 0.27 -15.08 -15.89
CA THR A 90 1.34 -15.54 -16.79
C THR A 90 2.02 -14.37 -17.52
N ALA A 91 3.27 -14.57 -17.89
CA ALA A 91 4.02 -13.61 -18.69
C ALA A 91 3.38 -13.39 -20.06
N GLU A 92 2.82 -14.44 -20.66
CA GLU A 92 2.14 -14.41 -21.96
C GLU A 92 0.88 -13.54 -21.90
N GLU A 93 0.03 -13.75 -20.92
CA GLU A 93 -1.21 -12.96 -20.75
C GLU A 93 -0.91 -11.50 -20.43
N SER A 94 0.07 -11.25 -19.58
CA SER A 94 0.53 -9.89 -19.26
C SER A 94 1.11 -9.19 -20.48
N ASN A 95 1.90 -9.86 -21.29
CA ASN A 95 2.43 -9.35 -22.56
C ASN A 95 1.31 -8.96 -23.53
N ALA A 96 0.32 -9.82 -23.71
CA ALA A 96 -0.82 -9.53 -24.57
C ALA A 96 -1.58 -8.29 -24.12
N PHE A 97 -1.79 -8.15 -22.83
CA PHE A 97 -2.43 -6.96 -22.25
C PHE A 97 -1.60 -5.69 -22.48
N TYR A 98 -0.30 -5.72 -22.21
CA TYR A 98 0.58 -4.56 -22.40
C TYR A 98 0.64 -4.12 -23.85
N ARG A 99 0.75 -5.06 -24.79
CA ARG A 99 0.76 -4.76 -26.22
C ARG A 99 -0.56 -4.11 -26.68
N LYS A 100 -1.69 -4.62 -26.18
CA LYS A 100 -3.02 -4.03 -26.46
C LYS A 100 -3.11 -2.60 -25.90
N ALA A 101 -2.64 -2.39 -24.66
CA ALA A 101 -2.65 -1.08 -24.03
C ALA A 101 -1.75 -0.06 -24.75
N LEU A 102 -0.55 -0.48 -25.18
CA LEU A 102 0.37 0.37 -25.95
C LEU A 102 -0.20 0.71 -27.34
N ALA A 103 -0.84 -0.25 -28.02
CA ALA A 103 -1.51 -0.01 -29.31
C ALA A 103 -2.70 0.96 -29.18
N ALA A 104 -3.34 1.02 -28.02
CA ALA A 104 -4.41 1.97 -27.70
C ALA A 104 -3.91 3.35 -27.22
N GLY A 105 -2.61 3.65 -27.38
CA GLY A 105 -2.01 4.94 -27.05
C GLY A 105 -1.38 5.03 -25.66
N GLY A 106 -1.22 3.92 -24.94
CA GLY A 106 -0.46 3.85 -23.71
C GLY A 106 1.01 4.24 -23.92
N GLN A 107 1.61 4.95 -22.96
CA GLN A 107 2.96 5.49 -23.08
C GLN A 107 4.00 4.70 -22.25
N GLY A 108 3.55 3.76 -21.43
CA GLY A 108 4.40 2.96 -20.56
C GLY A 108 3.69 1.73 -20.03
N VAL A 109 4.48 0.85 -19.43
CA VAL A 109 4.03 -0.40 -18.84
C VAL A 109 4.31 -0.37 -17.34
N SER A 110 3.35 -0.84 -16.53
CA SER A 110 3.55 -1.03 -15.09
C SER A 110 3.30 -2.49 -14.73
N VAL A 111 4.31 -3.15 -14.18
CA VAL A 111 4.32 -4.59 -13.90
C VAL A 111 3.98 -4.87 -12.45
N ALA A 112 2.94 -5.68 -12.23
CA ALA A 112 2.64 -6.31 -10.96
C ALA A 112 3.18 -7.74 -10.96
N PHE A 113 3.92 -8.11 -9.91
CA PHE A 113 4.47 -9.47 -9.74
C PHE A 113 3.63 -10.27 -8.74
N ASP A 114 3.68 -11.59 -8.87
CA ASP A 114 2.99 -12.48 -7.94
C ASP A 114 3.68 -12.57 -6.57
N LEU A 115 2.98 -13.18 -5.61
CA LEU A 115 3.44 -13.27 -4.22
C LEU A 115 4.73 -14.11 -4.11
N ALA A 116 4.86 -15.18 -4.87
CA ALA A 116 6.04 -16.04 -4.86
C ALA A 116 7.29 -15.26 -5.31
N THR A 117 7.19 -14.52 -6.41
CA THR A 117 8.27 -13.68 -6.94
C THR A 117 8.69 -12.60 -5.94
N HIS A 118 7.73 -11.91 -5.33
CA HIS A 118 8.02 -10.89 -4.31
C HIS A 118 8.86 -11.41 -3.16
N ARG A 119 8.62 -12.65 -2.75
CA ARG A 119 9.28 -13.28 -1.61
C ARG A 119 10.55 -14.04 -1.99
N GLY A 120 10.97 -13.97 -3.26
CA GLY A 120 12.19 -14.60 -3.75
C GLY A 120 12.13 -16.12 -3.82
N TYR A 121 10.95 -16.67 -4.09
CA TYR A 121 10.76 -18.11 -4.29
C TYR A 121 10.51 -18.43 -5.76
N ASP A 122 11.15 -19.48 -6.26
CA ASP A 122 10.76 -20.07 -7.53
C ASP A 122 9.40 -20.78 -7.39
N SER A 123 8.67 -20.88 -8.49
CA SER A 123 7.30 -21.41 -8.52
C SER A 123 7.17 -22.87 -8.06
N ASP A 124 8.25 -23.64 -8.08
CA ASP A 124 8.28 -25.02 -7.60
C ASP A 124 8.56 -25.17 -6.10
N HIS A 125 8.87 -24.07 -5.40
CA HIS A 125 9.15 -24.12 -3.99
C HIS A 125 7.89 -24.52 -3.18
N PRO A 126 7.99 -25.45 -2.20
CA PRO A 126 6.82 -25.97 -1.47
C PRO A 126 6.05 -24.91 -0.68
N ARG A 127 6.71 -23.83 -0.24
CA ARG A 127 6.05 -22.75 0.51
C ARG A 127 5.10 -21.88 -0.32
N VAL A 128 5.18 -21.95 -1.65
CA VAL A 128 4.39 -21.08 -2.54
C VAL A 128 3.35 -21.82 -3.37
N THR A 129 3.03 -23.07 -3.02
CA THR A 129 2.08 -23.91 -3.78
C THR A 129 0.74 -23.20 -4.04
N GLY A 130 0.25 -22.41 -3.11
CA GLY A 130 -0.99 -21.66 -3.23
C GLY A 130 -0.84 -20.20 -3.68
N ASP A 131 0.38 -19.73 -3.97
CA ASP A 131 0.67 -18.30 -4.17
C ASP A 131 1.12 -17.94 -5.59
N VAL A 132 1.50 -18.94 -6.41
CA VAL A 132 2.00 -18.71 -7.77
C VAL A 132 0.91 -18.12 -8.66
N GLY A 133 1.24 -17.04 -9.37
CA GLY A 133 0.33 -16.32 -10.26
C GLY A 133 -0.74 -15.50 -9.52
N LYS A 134 -0.66 -15.36 -8.20
CA LYS A 134 -1.58 -14.52 -7.42
C LYS A 134 -1.03 -13.12 -7.26
N ALA A 135 -1.91 -12.13 -7.38
CA ALA A 135 -1.65 -10.70 -7.27
C ALA A 135 -0.74 -10.13 -8.39
N GLY A 136 -0.37 -10.92 -9.38
CA GLY A 136 0.47 -10.46 -10.49
C GLY A 136 1.10 -11.60 -11.27
N VAL A 137 2.09 -11.27 -12.10
CA VAL A 137 2.78 -12.21 -12.98
C VAL A 137 3.86 -13.00 -12.24
N ALA A 138 3.90 -14.31 -12.48
CA ALA A 138 4.95 -15.19 -11.99
C ALA A 138 6.22 -15.03 -12.86
N ILE A 139 7.34 -14.72 -12.22
CA ILE A 139 8.66 -14.58 -12.85
C ILE A 139 9.66 -15.43 -12.09
N ASP A 140 10.15 -16.49 -12.73
CA ASP A 140 11.18 -17.37 -12.17
C ASP A 140 12.57 -17.09 -12.75
N SER A 141 12.64 -16.58 -13.97
CA SER A 141 13.90 -16.38 -14.67
C SER A 141 13.80 -15.28 -15.74
N VAL A 142 14.95 -15.00 -16.38
CA VAL A 142 15.02 -14.09 -17.53
C VAL A 142 14.18 -14.58 -18.72
N GLU A 143 13.94 -15.87 -18.85
CA GLU A 143 13.06 -16.39 -19.93
C GLU A 143 11.63 -15.89 -19.77
N ASP A 144 11.11 -15.80 -18.54
CA ASP A 144 9.82 -15.19 -18.27
C ASP A 144 9.81 -13.67 -18.58
N MET A 145 10.90 -12.97 -18.25
CA MET A 145 11.05 -11.54 -18.59
C MET A 145 11.08 -11.32 -20.12
N LYS A 146 11.73 -12.19 -20.86
CA LYS A 146 11.75 -12.13 -22.34
C LYS A 146 10.36 -12.30 -22.94
N ILE A 147 9.55 -13.21 -22.38
CA ILE A 147 8.16 -13.41 -22.80
C ILE A 147 7.33 -12.16 -22.41
N LEU A 148 7.51 -11.65 -21.20
CA LEU A 148 6.78 -10.50 -20.69
C LEU A 148 6.94 -9.26 -21.57
N PHE A 149 8.15 -9.04 -22.10
CA PHE A 149 8.50 -7.88 -22.93
C PHE A 149 8.64 -8.22 -24.42
N ASP A 150 8.20 -9.40 -24.86
CA ASP A 150 8.25 -9.76 -26.27
C ASP A 150 7.50 -8.75 -27.14
N GLN A 151 8.13 -8.29 -28.21
CA GLN A 151 7.63 -7.25 -29.12
C GLN A 151 7.33 -5.90 -28.46
N ILE A 152 7.83 -5.65 -27.27
CA ILE A 152 7.76 -4.34 -26.61
C ILE A 152 9.14 -3.68 -26.69
N PRO A 153 9.30 -2.57 -27.43
CA PRO A 153 10.61 -1.94 -27.62
C PRO A 153 11.06 -1.22 -26.34
N LEU A 154 11.97 -1.83 -25.59
CA LEU A 154 12.42 -1.33 -24.30
C LEU A 154 13.29 -0.05 -24.38
N ASP A 155 13.76 0.31 -25.57
CA ASP A 155 14.41 1.60 -25.82
C ASP A 155 13.43 2.78 -25.96
N LYS A 156 12.13 2.51 -26.13
CA LYS A 156 11.07 3.51 -26.36
C LYS A 156 9.99 3.50 -25.29
N VAL A 157 9.74 2.37 -24.64
CA VAL A 157 8.67 2.17 -23.68
C VAL A 157 9.23 2.26 -22.26
N SER A 158 8.68 3.16 -21.46
CA SER A 158 8.99 3.26 -20.03
C SER A 158 8.36 2.08 -19.27
N VAL A 159 9.15 1.39 -18.45
CA VAL A 159 8.71 0.24 -17.65
C VAL A 159 8.83 0.53 -16.17
N SER A 160 7.71 0.49 -15.46
CA SER A 160 7.68 0.56 -14.00
C SER A 160 7.47 -0.83 -13.41
N MET A 161 8.27 -1.18 -12.43
CA MET A 161 8.23 -2.49 -11.77
C MET A 161 8.02 -2.33 -10.28
N THR A 162 6.94 -2.92 -9.75
CA THR A 162 6.64 -2.91 -8.32
C THR A 162 7.33 -4.10 -7.67
N MET A 163 8.59 -3.92 -7.27
CA MET A 163 9.39 -4.98 -6.65
C MET A 163 10.31 -4.40 -5.56
N ASN A 164 10.36 -5.07 -4.43
CA ASN A 164 11.15 -4.65 -3.25
C ASN A 164 12.01 -5.80 -2.69
N GLY A 165 11.43 -6.89 -2.24
CA GLY A 165 12.16 -8.01 -1.65
C GLY A 165 13.13 -8.69 -2.62
N ALA A 166 12.61 -9.19 -3.72
CA ALA A 166 13.40 -9.83 -4.78
C ALA A 166 13.86 -8.84 -5.86
N VAL A 167 14.21 -7.62 -5.45
CA VAL A 167 14.53 -6.53 -6.39
C VAL A 167 15.76 -6.82 -7.25
N LEU A 168 16.78 -7.48 -6.69
CA LEU A 168 18.01 -7.77 -7.43
C LEU A 168 17.79 -8.72 -8.61
N PRO A 169 17.22 -9.93 -8.45
CA PRO A 169 17.01 -10.83 -9.59
C PRO A 169 15.99 -10.31 -10.58
N VAL A 170 14.98 -9.57 -10.14
CA VAL A 170 13.95 -9.01 -11.02
C VAL A 170 14.52 -7.86 -11.88
N LEU A 171 15.22 -6.91 -11.29
CA LEU A 171 15.88 -5.84 -12.04
C LEU A 171 16.97 -6.39 -12.96
N ALA A 172 17.76 -7.37 -12.49
CA ALA A 172 18.73 -8.06 -13.31
C ALA A 172 18.07 -8.76 -14.53
N GLY A 173 16.95 -9.44 -14.31
CA GLY A 173 16.18 -10.07 -15.39
C GLY A 173 15.68 -9.07 -16.44
N TYR A 174 15.23 -7.90 -16.02
CA TYR A 174 14.84 -6.81 -16.92
C TYR A 174 16.03 -6.30 -17.77
N VAL A 175 17.15 -6.05 -17.12
CA VAL A 175 18.37 -5.60 -17.83
C VAL A 175 18.84 -6.63 -18.86
N VAL A 176 18.90 -7.90 -18.48
CA VAL A 176 19.33 -8.98 -19.38
C VAL A 176 18.34 -9.21 -20.52
N ALA A 177 17.03 -9.16 -20.24
CA ALA A 177 16.02 -9.24 -21.29
C ALA A 177 16.15 -8.11 -22.33
N ALA A 178 16.45 -6.90 -21.88
CA ALA A 178 16.73 -5.76 -22.75
C ALA A 178 18.01 -5.96 -23.58
N GLU A 179 19.09 -6.43 -22.96
CA GLU A 179 20.33 -6.78 -23.68
C GLU A 179 20.08 -7.78 -24.80
N GLU A 180 19.28 -8.80 -24.53
CA GLU A 180 18.94 -9.82 -25.53
C GLU A 180 17.97 -9.33 -26.63
N GLN A 181 17.27 -8.22 -26.39
CA GLN A 181 16.57 -7.46 -27.45
C GLN A 181 17.52 -6.55 -28.26
N GLY A 182 18.79 -6.42 -27.89
CA GLY A 182 19.72 -5.50 -28.49
C GLY A 182 19.59 -4.05 -27.96
N VAL A 183 18.99 -3.85 -26.79
CA VAL A 183 18.83 -2.54 -26.13
C VAL A 183 19.87 -2.41 -25.03
N SER A 184 20.71 -1.38 -25.13
CA SER A 184 21.72 -1.06 -24.12
C SER A 184 21.09 -0.40 -22.88
N GLN A 185 21.72 -0.57 -21.73
CA GLN A 185 21.21 -0.10 -20.43
C GLN A 185 20.97 1.40 -20.36
N ASP A 186 21.79 2.19 -21.03
CA ASP A 186 21.69 3.66 -21.07
C ASP A 186 20.41 4.18 -21.75
N LYS A 187 19.74 3.31 -22.52
CA LYS A 187 18.47 3.64 -23.18
C LYS A 187 17.24 3.25 -22.37
N LEU A 188 17.41 2.45 -21.32
CA LEU A 188 16.31 1.99 -20.49
C LEU A 188 15.73 3.13 -19.67
N SER A 189 14.43 3.31 -19.77
CA SER A 189 13.67 4.28 -18.99
C SER A 189 12.57 3.60 -18.19
N GLY A 190 12.30 4.10 -17.01
CA GLY A 190 11.28 3.51 -16.14
C GLY A 190 11.63 3.71 -14.67
N THR A 191 11.08 2.83 -13.85
CA THR A 191 11.22 2.89 -12.40
C THR A 191 11.21 1.49 -11.80
N ILE A 192 12.12 1.21 -10.88
CA ILE A 192 11.99 0.10 -9.93
C ILE A 192 11.55 0.66 -8.58
N GLN A 193 10.56 0.04 -7.92
CA GLN A 193 10.05 0.56 -6.65
C GLN A 193 11.12 0.58 -5.58
N ASN A 194 11.74 -0.55 -5.28
CA ASN A 194 12.95 -0.62 -4.46
C ASN A 194 12.85 0.13 -3.11
N ASP A 195 11.65 0.19 -2.54
CA ASP A 195 11.38 0.87 -1.27
C ASP A 195 11.21 -0.18 -0.17
N ILE A 196 12.34 -0.60 0.39
CA ILE A 196 12.34 -1.72 1.33
C ILE A 196 11.88 -1.34 2.74
N LEU A 197 12.12 -0.12 3.20
CA LEU A 197 11.75 0.28 4.56
C LEU A 197 10.24 0.22 4.78
N LYS A 198 9.44 0.62 3.79
CA LYS A 198 7.98 0.49 3.90
C LYS A 198 7.51 -0.97 4.00
N GLU A 199 8.25 -1.93 3.45
CA GLU A 199 7.90 -3.35 3.52
C GLU A 199 7.94 -3.88 4.96
N PHE A 200 8.86 -3.40 5.77
CA PHE A 200 8.91 -3.74 7.19
C PHE A 200 7.81 -3.11 8.02
N MET A 201 7.19 -2.05 7.51
CA MET A 201 6.09 -1.38 8.19
C MET A 201 4.72 -1.97 7.86
N VAL A 202 4.45 -2.28 6.57
CA VAL A 202 3.06 -2.47 6.13
C VAL A 202 2.80 -3.61 5.14
N ARG A 203 3.65 -3.82 4.13
CA ARG A 203 3.37 -4.78 3.04
C ARG A 203 4.01 -6.14 3.26
N ASN A 204 5.10 -6.17 3.99
CA ASN A 204 5.82 -7.37 4.42
C ASN A 204 6.38 -8.26 3.30
N THR A 205 6.66 -7.72 2.11
CA THR A 205 7.31 -8.49 1.02
C THR A 205 8.84 -8.43 1.06
N TYR A 206 9.41 -8.23 2.22
CA TYR A 206 10.84 -8.33 2.49
C TYR A 206 11.34 -9.77 2.40
N ILE A 207 12.64 -9.93 2.22
CA ILE A 207 13.34 -11.22 2.34
C ILE A 207 14.36 -11.15 3.48
N TYR A 208 15.26 -10.18 3.45
CA TYR A 208 16.38 -10.03 4.38
C TYR A 208 16.09 -9.01 5.49
N PRO A 209 16.87 -9.01 6.58
CA PRO A 209 16.77 -7.98 7.63
C PRO A 209 16.96 -6.55 7.10
N PRO A 210 16.56 -5.51 7.86
CA PRO A 210 16.65 -4.12 7.41
C PRO A 210 18.04 -3.66 6.98
N GLU A 211 19.10 -3.92 7.77
CA GLU A 211 20.44 -3.44 7.44
C GLU A 211 21.01 -4.02 6.14
N PRO A 212 21.01 -5.33 5.90
CA PRO A 212 21.40 -5.87 4.60
C PRO A 212 20.56 -5.36 3.44
N SER A 213 19.27 -5.13 3.67
CA SER A 213 18.38 -4.57 2.68
C SER A 213 18.79 -3.16 2.27
N MET A 214 19.30 -2.35 3.18
CA MET A 214 19.82 -1.01 2.87
C MET A 214 21.09 -1.06 2.02
N LYS A 215 21.94 -2.06 2.17
CA LYS A 215 23.07 -2.28 1.24
C LYS A 215 22.59 -2.52 -0.18
N ILE A 216 21.55 -3.33 -0.36
CA ILE A 216 20.94 -3.60 -1.68
C ILE A 216 20.42 -2.30 -2.30
N ILE A 217 19.73 -1.47 -1.52
CA ILE A 217 19.27 -0.14 -1.96
C ILE A 217 20.44 0.71 -2.48
N GLY A 218 21.49 0.82 -1.68
CA GLY A 218 22.68 1.60 -2.04
C GLY A 218 23.35 1.10 -3.33
N ASP A 219 23.47 -0.21 -3.48
CA ASP A 219 24.07 -0.83 -4.68
C ASP A 219 23.24 -0.57 -5.93
N ILE A 220 21.90 -0.60 -5.84
CA ILE A 220 21.01 -0.30 -6.97
C ILE A 220 21.09 1.18 -7.35
N ILE A 221 21.08 2.09 -6.39
CA ILE A 221 21.23 3.54 -6.66
C ILE A 221 22.55 3.81 -7.35
N GLU A 222 23.65 3.25 -6.85
CA GLU A 222 24.97 3.39 -7.45
C GLU A 222 25.03 2.85 -8.87
N TYR A 223 24.55 1.63 -9.08
CA TYR A 223 24.60 0.99 -10.39
C TYR A 223 23.76 1.74 -11.44
N THR A 224 22.54 2.11 -11.09
CA THR A 224 21.62 2.80 -12.01
C THR A 224 22.10 4.22 -12.33
N ALA A 225 22.67 4.95 -11.37
CA ALA A 225 23.23 6.26 -11.62
C ALA A 225 24.37 6.23 -12.65
N LYS A 226 25.19 5.17 -12.63
CA LYS A 226 26.31 5.00 -13.56
C LYS A 226 25.91 4.43 -14.92
N ASN A 227 24.98 3.47 -14.97
CA ASN A 227 24.73 2.65 -16.16
C ASN A 227 23.35 2.91 -16.79
N MET A 228 22.39 3.47 -16.05
CA MET A 228 21.01 3.64 -16.47
C MET A 228 20.52 5.08 -16.19
N PRO A 229 21.04 6.09 -16.91
CA PRO A 229 20.82 7.50 -16.55
C PRO A 229 19.38 7.99 -16.71
N LYS A 230 18.54 7.24 -17.45
CA LYS A 230 17.12 7.54 -17.65
C LYS A 230 16.18 6.75 -16.74
N PHE A 231 16.73 5.92 -15.86
CA PHE A 231 15.97 5.02 -15.00
C PHE A 231 15.88 5.56 -13.57
N ASN A 232 14.70 5.54 -12.98
CA ASN A 232 14.50 5.91 -11.59
C ASN A 232 14.85 4.71 -10.70
N SER A 233 15.84 4.88 -9.85
CA SER A 233 16.38 3.84 -8.97
C SER A 233 15.44 3.44 -7.85
N ILE A 234 14.44 4.27 -7.55
CA ILE A 234 13.53 4.07 -6.43
C ILE A 234 12.23 4.85 -6.64
N SER A 235 11.14 4.31 -6.11
CA SER A 235 9.86 5.01 -5.91
C SER A 235 9.47 4.89 -4.45
N ILE A 236 9.69 5.96 -3.70
CA ILE A 236 9.47 6.02 -2.26
C ILE A 236 7.98 6.14 -1.99
N SER A 237 7.39 5.13 -1.34
CA SER A 237 5.96 4.88 -1.39
C SER A 237 5.25 5.11 -0.06
N GLY A 238 4.41 6.14 0.00
CA GLY A 238 3.40 6.32 1.04
C GLY A 238 2.12 5.53 0.79
N TYR A 239 1.84 5.17 -0.45
CA TYR A 239 0.61 4.48 -0.86
C TYR A 239 0.28 3.28 0.04
N HIS A 240 1.23 2.40 0.26
CA HIS A 240 1.02 1.19 1.04
C HIS A 240 0.79 1.46 2.53
N MET A 241 1.36 2.56 3.05
CA MET A 241 1.12 2.98 4.43
C MET A 241 -0.33 3.46 4.63
N GLN A 242 -0.86 4.21 3.68
CA GLN A 242 -2.26 4.64 3.69
C GLN A 242 -3.22 3.45 3.54
N GLU A 243 -2.92 2.50 2.65
CA GLU A 243 -3.68 1.26 2.52
C GLU A 243 -3.67 0.41 3.81
N ALA A 244 -2.60 0.49 4.59
CA ALA A 244 -2.49 -0.15 5.90
C ALA A 244 -3.15 0.64 7.04
N GLY A 245 -3.64 1.86 6.79
CA GLY A 245 -4.40 2.65 7.73
C GLY A 245 -3.74 3.94 8.23
N ALA A 246 -2.55 4.29 7.71
CA ALA A 246 -1.92 5.57 8.06
C ALA A 246 -2.81 6.75 7.64
N ASN A 247 -2.89 7.75 8.50
CA ASN A 247 -3.44 9.06 8.15
C ASN A 247 -2.45 9.83 7.26
N GLN A 248 -2.86 11.00 6.75
CA GLN A 248 -2.07 11.76 5.79
C GLN A 248 -0.72 12.24 6.38
N ALA A 249 -0.69 12.66 7.63
CA ALA A 249 0.53 13.11 8.29
C ALA A 249 1.53 11.96 8.50
N LEU A 250 1.08 10.79 8.93
CA LEU A 250 1.92 9.59 9.07
C LEU A 250 2.44 9.11 7.72
N GLU A 251 1.58 9.01 6.72
CA GLU A 251 1.97 8.64 5.35
C GLU A 251 3.08 9.55 4.85
N MET A 252 2.88 10.87 4.93
CA MET A 252 3.85 11.85 4.45
C MET A 252 5.15 11.79 5.25
N ALA A 253 5.07 11.82 6.57
CA ALA A 253 6.25 11.87 7.44
C ALA A 253 7.14 10.63 7.28
N PHE A 254 6.56 9.44 7.30
CA PHE A 254 7.32 8.20 7.16
C PHE A 254 7.90 8.02 5.76
N THR A 255 7.16 8.41 4.73
CA THR A 255 7.65 8.38 3.35
C THR A 255 8.84 9.32 3.15
N LEU A 256 8.78 10.54 3.66
CA LEU A 256 9.89 11.49 3.58
C LEU A 256 11.08 11.06 4.44
N ALA A 257 10.82 10.45 5.59
CA ALA A 257 11.88 9.88 6.44
C ALA A 257 12.57 8.68 5.77
N ASP A 258 11.82 7.81 5.08
CA ASP A 258 12.38 6.75 4.24
C ASP A 258 13.28 7.36 3.16
N GLY A 259 12.80 8.37 2.45
CA GLY A 259 13.57 9.07 1.43
C GLY A 259 14.87 9.67 1.96
N LYS A 260 14.82 10.30 3.13
CA LYS A 260 16.00 10.84 3.81
C LYS A 260 17.02 9.74 4.14
N GLU A 261 16.55 8.59 4.61
CA GLU A 261 17.40 7.44 4.92
C GLU A 261 18.07 6.85 3.68
N TYR A 262 17.35 6.77 2.56
CA TYR A 262 17.92 6.31 1.28
C TYR A 262 19.00 7.27 0.74
N VAL A 263 18.78 8.57 0.88
CA VAL A 263 19.79 9.57 0.51
C VAL A 263 21.05 9.43 1.37
N LYS A 264 20.89 9.26 2.69
CA LYS A 264 22.03 8.99 3.60
C LYS A 264 22.79 7.73 3.18
N THR A 265 22.10 6.68 2.80
CA THR A 265 22.71 5.42 2.36
C THR A 265 23.54 5.57 1.10
N ALA A 266 23.05 6.30 0.10
CA ALA A 266 23.79 6.57 -1.13
C ALA A 266 25.01 7.47 -0.89
N ILE A 267 24.88 8.50 -0.06
CA ILE A 267 26.01 9.37 0.32
C ILE A 267 27.07 8.58 1.08
N ALA A 268 26.69 7.68 1.97
CA ALA A 268 27.62 6.83 2.71
C ALA A 268 28.44 5.90 1.81
N LYS A 269 27.95 5.59 0.61
CA LYS A 269 28.71 4.87 -0.44
C LYS A 269 29.71 5.76 -1.20
N GLY A 270 29.79 7.05 -0.89
CA GLY A 270 30.68 8.00 -1.53
C GLY A 270 30.08 8.71 -2.75
N MET A 271 28.77 8.62 -2.98
CA MET A 271 28.10 9.34 -4.07
C MET A 271 27.83 10.80 -3.69
N ASP A 272 27.99 11.71 -4.67
CA ASP A 272 27.48 13.07 -4.55
C ASP A 272 25.94 13.06 -4.66
N VAL A 273 25.27 13.87 -3.84
CA VAL A 273 23.81 13.89 -3.80
C VAL A 273 23.17 14.25 -5.14
N ASP A 274 23.81 15.15 -5.90
CA ASP A 274 23.29 15.58 -7.21
C ASP A 274 23.49 14.54 -8.33
N GLU A 275 24.30 13.50 -8.10
CA GLU A 275 24.45 12.39 -9.06
C GLU A 275 23.24 11.46 -9.11
N PHE A 276 22.48 11.35 -8.04
CA PHE A 276 21.36 10.40 -7.95
C PHE A 276 20.01 11.02 -7.57
N ALA A 277 19.99 12.12 -6.80
CA ALA A 277 18.77 12.64 -6.20
C ALA A 277 17.73 13.10 -7.24
N GLY A 278 18.15 13.56 -8.40
CA GLY A 278 17.25 13.92 -9.50
C GLY A 278 16.47 12.73 -10.10
N ARG A 279 16.81 11.49 -9.74
CA ARG A 279 16.14 10.25 -10.14
C ARG A 279 15.34 9.57 -9.04
N LEU A 280 15.29 10.18 -7.86
CA LEU A 280 14.37 9.73 -6.81
C LEU A 280 12.94 10.15 -7.17
N SER A 281 12.01 9.25 -7.02
CA SER A 281 10.59 9.51 -7.22
C SER A 281 9.78 9.08 -6.00
N PHE A 282 8.55 9.58 -5.91
CA PHE A 282 7.63 9.30 -4.81
C PHE A 282 6.34 8.69 -5.32
N PHE A 283 5.61 8.05 -4.42
CA PHE A 283 4.33 7.43 -4.71
C PHE A 283 3.35 7.67 -3.56
N TRP A 284 2.30 8.47 -3.80
CA TRP A 284 1.28 8.81 -2.82
C TRP A 284 -0.01 8.07 -3.06
N ALA A 285 -0.69 7.69 -1.96
CA ALA A 285 -2.10 7.38 -2.00
C ALA A 285 -2.92 8.66 -2.02
N VAL A 286 -4.08 8.62 -2.65
CA VAL A 286 -5.06 9.71 -2.58
C VAL A 286 -6.41 9.12 -2.21
N GLY A 287 -6.84 9.38 -0.97
CA GLY A 287 -8.11 8.90 -0.42
C GLY A 287 -9.21 9.94 -0.48
N MET A 288 -10.29 9.68 0.27
CA MET A 288 -11.51 10.48 0.23
C MET A 288 -11.45 11.80 1.02
N ASN A 289 -10.39 12.03 1.80
CA ASN A 289 -10.24 13.29 2.52
C ASN A 289 -9.67 14.38 1.61
N PHE A 290 -10.52 14.95 0.78
CA PHE A 290 -10.18 15.79 -0.36
C PHE A 290 -9.20 16.92 -0.03
N TYR A 291 -9.48 17.71 0.98
CA TYR A 291 -8.64 18.85 1.34
C TYR A 291 -7.28 18.43 1.94
N LEU A 292 -7.28 17.42 2.82
CA LEU A 292 -6.05 16.95 3.42
C LEU A 292 -5.12 16.26 2.40
N GLU A 293 -5.67 15.57 1.41
CA GLU A 293 -4.87 14.95 0.35
C GLU A 293 -4.18 16.00 -0.53
N ILE A 294 -4.86 17.07 -0.89
CA ILE A 294 -4.27 18.18 -1.64
C ILE A 294 -3.17 18.86 -0.80
N ALA A 295 -3.47 19.16 0.46
CA ALA A 295 -2.53 19.78 1.39
C ALA A 295 -1.29 18.91 1.62
N LYS A 296 -1.45 17.59 1.75
CA LYS A 296 -0.37 16.62 1.88
C LYS A 296 0.62 16.73 0.71
N MET A 297 0.14 16.72 -0.51
CA MET A 297 1.01 16.78 -1.70
C MET A 297 1.77 18.10 -1.79
N ARG A 298 1.12 19.20 -1.46
CA ARG A 298 1.74 20.53 -1.40
C ARG A 298 2.81 20.59 -0.30
N ALA A 299 2.48 20.14 0.90
CA ALA A 299 3.37 20.09 2.04
C ALA A 299 4.57 19.14 1.82
N ALA A 300 4.35 18.01 1.17
CA ALA A 300 5.41 17.05 0.86
C ALA A 300 6.50 17.65 -0.04
N ARG A 301 6.13 18.45 -1.03
CA ARG A 301 7.12 19.14 -1.88
C ARG A 301 7.96 20.14 -1.08
N LEU A 302 7.30 20.91 -0.21
CA LEU A 302 8.00 21.84 0.69
C LEU A 302 9.01 21.13 1.59
N LEU A 303 8.58 20.07 2.26
CA LEU A 303 9.41 19.34 3.21
C LEU A 303 10.55 18.57 2.52
N TRP A 304 10.32 17.99 1.35
CA TRP A 304 11.38 17.32 0.60
C TRP A 304 12.47 18.31 0.16
N CYS A 305 12.08 19.47 -0.35
CA CYS A 305 13.03 20.53 -0.67
C CYS A 305 13.87 20.90 0.57
N ARG A 306 13.25 21.08 1.73
CA ARG A 306 13.93 21.36 3.00
C ARG A 306 14.91 20.25 3.39
N ILE A 307 14.52 18.98 3.28
CA ILE A 307 15.37 17.82 3.56
C ILE A 307 16.61 17.84 2.64
N MET A 308 16.39 18.01 1.33
CA MET A 308 17.47 17.94 0.35
C MET A 308 18.44 19.14 0.46
N LYS A 309 17.96 20.30 0.86
CA LYS A 309 18.85 21.42 1.22
C LYS A 309 19.75 21.09 2.41
N GLY A 310 19.28 20.29 3.34
CA GLY A 310 20.08 19.77 4.46
C GLY A 310 21.24 18.86 4.03
N PHE A 311 21.16 18.29 2.82
CA PHE A 311 22.26 17.51 2.20
C PHE A 311 23.12 18.32 1.23
N ASP A 312 22.99 19.64 1.22
CA ASP A 312 23.72 20.52 0.31
C ASP A 312 23.46 20.29 -1.18
N ALA A 313 22.33 19.73 -1.55
CA ALA A 313 21.93 19.56 -2.94
C ALA A 313 21.86 20.91 -3.66
N LYS A 314 22.49 20.99 -4.83
CA LYS A 314 22.61 22.22 -5.62
C LYS A 314 21.73 22.21 -6.87
N ASN A 315 21.55 21.03 -7.46
CA ASN A 315 20.74 20.89 -8.66
C ASN A 315 19.24 21.03 -8.32
N PRO A 316 18.52 21.96 -8.96
CA PRO A 316 17.08 22.11 -8.73
C PRO A 316 16.28 20.79 -8.89
N LYS A 317 16.70 19.89 -9.78
CA LYS A 317 16.08 18.57 -9.94
C LYS A 317 16.24 17.68 -8.72
N SER A 318 17.29 17.86 -7.93
CA SER A 318 17.51 17.14 -6.66
C SER A 318 16.61 17.66 -5.55
N LEU A 319 16.14 18.90 -5.63
CA LEU A 319 15.27 19.55 -4.64
C LEU A 319 13.78 19.30 -4.89
N MET A 320 13.41 18.88 -6.11
CA MET A 320 12.04 18.66 -6.51
C MET A 320 11.55 17.30 -6.06
N LEU A 321 10.35 17.26 -5.47
CA LEU A 321 9.59 16.03 -5.28
C LEU A 321 8.72 15.80 -6.51
N ARG A 322 8.98 14.73 -7.24
CA ARG A 322 8.13 14.24 -8.34
C ARG A 322 7.42 12.99 -7.89
N THR A 323 6.16 12.88 -8.20
CA THR A 323 5.33 11.81 -7.69
C THR A 323 4.48 11.14 -8.74
N HIS A 324 4.35 9.82 -8.61
CA HIS A 324 3.20 9.05 -9.04
C HIS A 324 2.15 9.09 -7.94
N SER A 325 0.88 9.09 -8.28
CA SER A 325 -0.23 8.95 -7.32
C SER A 325 -1.18 7.85 -7.76
N GLN A 326 -1.80 7.21 -6.80
CA GLN A 326 -2.85 6.23 -7.03
C GLN A 326 -4.04 6.53 -6.12
N THR A 327 -5.23 6.46 -6.67
CA THR A 327 -6.46 6.54 -5.88
C THR A 327 -6.51 5.39 -4.87
N SER A 328 -6.99 5.64 -3.67
CA SER A 328 -6.99 4.65 -2.60
C SER A 328 -7.92 3.47 -2.91
N GLY A 329 -7.39 2.26 -2.90
CA GLY A 329 -8.18 1.04 -2.96
C GLY A 329 -8.95 0.78 -1.67
N TRP A 330 -8.40 1.23 -0.55
CA TRP A 330 -9.05 1.08 0.75
C TRP A 330 -10.36 1.86 0.91
N SER A 331 -10.54 2.98 0.20
CA SER A 331 -11.77 3.76 0.18
C SER A 331 -12.91 3.07 -0.57
N LEU A 332 -12.59 2.10 -1.42
CA LEU A 332 -13.56 1.39 -2.25
C LEU A 332 -14.25 0.27 -1.47
N THR A 333 -15.49 0.01 -1.83
CA THR A 333 -16.37 -0.91 -1.10
C THR A 333 -16.85 -2.04 -1.98
N GLU A 334 -17.08 -3.21 -1.38
CA GLU A 334 -17.76 -4.34 -2.01
C GLU A 334 -19.26 -4.04 -2.18
N GLN A 335 -19.84 -3.35 -1.20
CA GLN A 335 -21.25 -2.96 -1.19
C GLN A 335 -21.49 -1.82 -2.18
N ASP A 336 -22.56 -1.94 -2.98
CA ASP A 336 -22.98 -0.97 -3.99
C ASP A 336 -21.78 -0.45 -4.83
N PRO A 337 -21.09 -1.34 -5.55
CA PRO A 337 -19.74 -1.08 -6.08
C PRO A 337 -19.69 0.01 -7.16
N TYR A 338 -20.82 0.34 -7.81
CA TYR A 338 -20.83 1.43 -8.79
C TYR A 338 -20.61 2.81 -8.15
N ASN A 339 -20.88 2.98 -6.85
CA ASN A 339 -20.50 4.17 -6.11
C ASN A 339 -18.98 4.39 -6.09
N ASN A 340 -18.19 3.34 -6.29
CA ASN A 340 -16.74 3.43 -6.37
C ASN A 340 -16.25 4.26 -7.56
N VAL A 341 -17.01 4.34 -8.65
CA VAL A 341 -16.70 5.24 -9.78
C VAL A 341 -16.66 6.68 -9.31
N VAL A 342 -17.62 7.08 -8.47
CA VAL A 342 -17.68 8.42 -7.90
C VAL A 342 -16.51 8.65 -6.94
N ARG A 343 -16.21 7.69 -6.05
CA ARG A 343 -15.09 7.79 -5.12
C ARG A 343 -13.76 7.95 -5.84
N THR A 344 -13.49 7.09 -6.81
CA THR A 344 -12.28 7.15 -7.64
C THR A 344 -12.17 8.48 -8.38
N THR A 345 -13.27 9.04 -8.88
CA THR A 345 -13.28 10.34 -9.55
C THR A 345 -12.88 11.47 -8.60
N ILE A 346 -13.44 11.51 -7.39
CA ILE A 346 -13.12 12.51 -6.38
C ILE A 346 -11.64 12.40 -5.96
N GLU A 347 -11.13 11.19 -5.74
CA GLU A 347 -9.74 10.93 -5.41
C GLU A 347 -8.79 11.34 -6.55
N ALA A 348 -9.15 11.03 -7.80
CA ALA A 348 -8.40 11.47 -8.98
C ALA A 348 -8.34 13.00 -9.08
N MET A 349 -9.44 13.70 -8.81
CA MET A 349 -9.46 15.16 -8.77
C MET A 349 -8.56 15.71 -7.66
N ALA A 350 -8.55 15.11 -6.49
CA ALA A 350 -7.65 15.50 -5.40
C ALA A 350 -6.17 15.31 -5.79
N ALA A 351 -5.82 14.21 -6.47
CA ALA A 351 -4.47 13.98 -6.99
C ALA A 351 -4.06 15.04 -8.02
N VAL A 352 -4.95 15.40 -8.92
CA VAL A 352 -4.74 16.44 -9.94
C VAL A 352 -4.55 17.80 -9.29
N PHE A 353 -5.43 18.20 -8.40
CA PHE A 353 -5.29 19.44 -7.64
C PHE A 353 -4.08 19.47 -6.71
N GLY A 354 -3.61 18.32 -6.28
CA GLY A 354 -2.36 18.17 -5.54
C GLY A 354 -1.10 18.27 -6.40
N GLY A 355 -1.22 18.17 -7.73
CA GLY A 355 -0.11 18.37 -8.68
C GLY A 355 0.72 17.10 -8.96
N THR A 356 0.10 15.95 -9.09
CA THR A 356 0.78 14.69 -9.45
C THR A 356 1.36 14.69 -10.86
N GLN A 357 2.47 13.97 -11.11
CA GLN A 357 3.09 13.84 -12.43
C GLN A 357 2.57 12.62 -13.21
N SER A 358 2.10 11.60 -12.52
CA SER A 358 1.38 10.48 -13.12
C SER A 358 0.30 9.97 -12.17
N LEU A 359 -0.72 9.31 -12.70
CA LEU A 359 -1.87 8.86 -11.94
C LEU A 359 -2.33 7.48 -12.39
N HIS A 360 -2.60 6.62 -11.40
CA HIS A 360 -3.40 5.40 -11.55
C HIS A 360 -4.75 5.60 -10.87
N THR A 361 -5.81 5.23 -11.53
CA THR A 361 -7.18 5.17 -11.00
C THR A 361 -7.61 3.72 -10.83
N ASN A 362 -8.05 3.34 -9.63
CA ASN A 362 -8.55 2.00 -9.36
C ASN A 362 -9.89 1.76 -10.06
N SER A 363 -10.10 0.53 -10.48
CA SER A 363 -11.38 0.09 -11.03
C SER A 363 -12.44 -0.04 -9.93
N PHE A 364 -13.71 0.10 -10.28
CA PHE A 364 -14.80 0.06 -9.29
C PHE A 364 -14.97 -1.31 -8.60
N ASP A 365 -14.44 -2.36 -9.20
CA ASP A 365 -14.44 -3.75 -8.70
C ASP A 365 -13.20 -4.12 -7.88
N GLU A 366 -12.29 -3.16 -7.61
CA GLU A 366 -11.03 -3.38 -6.87
C GLU A 366 -11.23 -4.05 -5.50
N ALA A 367 -12.31 -3.70 -4.80
CA ALA A 367 -12.62 -4.28 -3.49
C ALA A 367 -13.24 -5.70 -3.58
N ILE A 368 -13.43 -6.24 -4.77
CA ILE A 368 -14.15 -7.50 -5.00
C ILE A 368 -13.27 -8.53 -5.69
N ALA A 369 -12.60 -8.13 -6.79
CA ALA A 369 -11.81 -9.04 -7.63
C ALA A 369 -10.83 -8.26 -8.53
N LEU A 370 -10.11 -8.99 -9.39
CA LEU A 370 -9.32 -8.37 -10.45
C LEU A 370 -10.21 -7.62 -11.44
N PRO A 371 -9.73 -6.50 -11.99
CA PRO A 371 -10.52 -5.68 -12.90
C PRO A 371 -10.86 -6.41 -14.21
N THR A 372 -12.09 -6.23 -14.67
CA THR A 372 -12.52 -6.65 -15.98
C THR A 372 -12.07 -5.65 -17.06
N GLU A 373 -12.21 -5.99 -18.35
CA GLU A 373 -11.94 -5.04 -19.44
C GLU A 373 -12.86 -3.81 -19.35
N PHE A 374 -14.12 -4.00 -18.96
CA PHE A 374 -15.10 -2.92 -18.76
C PHE A 374 -14.69 -1.99 -17.62
N SER A 375 -14.42 -2.53 -16.43
CA SER A 375 -14.06 -1.71 -15.26
C SER A 375 -12.74 -0.97 -15.45
N SER A 376 -11.74 -1.62 -16.06
CA SER A 376 -10.46 -0.99 -16.42
C SER A 376 -10.62 0.18 -17.38
N ARG A 377 -11.54 0.05 -18.36
CA ARG A 377 -11.85 1.14 -19.31
C ARG A 377 -12.46 2.33 -18.59
N ILE A 378 -13.43 2.12 -17.68
CA ILE A 378 -14.05 3.20 -16.91
C ILE A 378 -13.01 3.92 -16.05
N ALA A 379 -12.13 3.17 -15.38
CA ALA A 379 -11.06 3.74 -14.57
C ALA A 379 -10.11 4.63 -15.40
N ARG A 380 -9.70 4.17 -16.57
CA ARG A 380 -8.88 4.97 -17.49
C ARG A 380 -9.64 6.21 -17.98
N ASN A 381 -10.89 6.03 -18.39
CA ASN A 381 -11.71 7.13 -18.93
C ASN A 381 -12.00 8.21 -17.88
N THR A 382 -12.02 7.87 -16.59
CA THR A 382 -12.11 8.85 -15.51
C THR A 382 -11.01 9.91 -15.63
N GLN A 383 -9.77 9.49 -15.87
CA GLN A 383 -8.66 10.42 -16.06
C GLN A 383 -8.76 11.21 -17.38
N LEU A 384 -9.17 10.56 -18.47
CA LEU A 384 -9.35 11.22 -19.78
C LEU A 384 -10.43 12.30 -19.71
N ILE A 385 -11.56 12.03 -19.04
CA ILE A 385 -12.62 13.03 -18.83
C ILE A 385 -12.08 14.25 -18.07
N ILE A 386 -11.31 14.02 -17.01
CA ILE A 386 -10.71 15.12 -16.23
C ILE A 386 -9.71 15.91 -17.09
N GLN A 387 -8.91 15.26 -17.94
CA GLN A 387 -7.95 15.94 -18.80
C GLN A 387 -8.61 16.74 -19.93
N GLU A 388 -9.62 16.17 -20.59
CA GLU A 388 -10.11 16.67 -21.89
C GLU A 388 -11.39 17.50 -21.76
N GLU A 389 -12.27 17.20 -20.80
CA GLU A 389 -13.60 17.82 -20.74
C GLU A 389 -13.73 18.92 -19.69
N THR A 390 -12.91 18.89 -18.63
CA THR A 390 -13.11 19.77 -17.44
C THR A 390 -12.37 21.09 -17.52
N HIS A 391 -11.38 21.21 -18.40
CA HIS A 391 -10.48 22.37 -18.51
C HIS A 391 -9.66 22.67 -17.23
N ILE A 392 -9.62 21.76 -16.26
CA ILE A 392 -8.84 21.88 -15.00
C ILE A 392 -7.36 22.11 -15.29
N THR A 393 -6.84 21.55 -16.39
CA THR A 393 -5.42 21.66 -16.78
C THR A 393 -5.00 23.07 -17.19
N ASN A 394 -5.94 23.98 -17.47
CA ASN A 394 -5.63 25.30 -18.00
C ASN A 394 -5.10 26.29 -16.94
N VAL A 395 -5.26 25.98 -15.66
CA VAL A 395 -4.84 26.84 -14.54
C VAL A 395 -3.78 26.13 -13.71
N ILE A 396 -2.67 26.84 -13.45
CA ILE A 396 -1.57 26.34 -12.64
C ILE A 396 -1.84 26.69 -11.18
N ASP A 397 -1.72 25.70 -10.28
CA ASP A 397 -2.00 25.83 -8.85
C ASP A 397 -3.30 26.60 -8.54
N PRO A 398 -4.46 26.04 -8.87
CA PRO A 398 -5.74 26.71 -8.68
C PRO A 398 -6.08 27.00 -7.20
N TRP A 399 -5.40 26.37 -6.28
CA TRP A 399 -5.53 26.61 -4.83
C TRP A 399 -4.63 27.73 -4.31
N ALA A 400 -3.80 28.34 -5.15
CA ALA A 400 -2.97 29.46 -4.77
C ALA A 400 -3.80 30.64 -4.22
N GLY A 401 -3.41 31.11 -3.04
CA GLY A 401 -4.13 32.20 -2.37
C GLY A 401 -5.41 31.80 -1.64
N SER A 402 -5.81 30.53 -1.67
CA SER A 402 -6.88 30.03 -0.80
C SER A 402 -6.44 30.10 0.67
N TYR A 403 -7.10 30.89 1.46
CA TYR A 403 -6.78 31.04 2.89
C TYR A 403 -6.79 29.69 3.60
N MET A 404 -7.79 28.86 3.33
CA MET A 404 -7.91 27.53 3.92
C MET A 404 -6.78 26.61 3.45
N MET A 405 -6.57 26.49 2.14
CA MET A 405 -5.59 25.52 1.61
C MET A 405 -4.14 25.91 1.93
N GLU A 406 -3.80 27.18 1.89
CA GLU A 406 -2.46 27.67 2.27
C GLU A 406 -2.18 27.42 3.75
N SER A 407 -3.13 27.71 4.62
CA SER A 407 -3.04 27.46 6.06
C SER A 407 -2.95 25.96 6.35
N LEU A 408 -3.81 25.15 5.76
CA LEU A 408 -3.84 23.70 5.94
C LEU A 408 -2.56 23.03 5.44
N THR A 409 -1.98 23.52 4.34
CA THR A 409 -0.69 23.04 3.82
C THR A 409 0.42 23.25 4.85
N GLN A 410 0.48 24.41 5.50
CA GLN A 410 1.49 24.69 6.53
C GLN A 410 1.27 23.83 7.78
N GLU A 411 0.03 23.71 8.25
CA GLU A 411 -0.30 22.86 9.41
C GLU A 411 0.08 21.38 9.15
N MET A 412 -0.19 20.89 7.94
CA MET A 412 0.19 19.53 7.53
C MET A 412 1.72 19.37 7.49
N ALA A 413 2.44 20.36 6.96
CA ALA A 413 3.89 20.36 6.94
C ALA A 413 4.49 20.35 8.35
N ASP A 414 3.96 21.18 9.25
CA ASP A 414 4.43 21.25 10.65
C ASP A 414 4.18 19.94 11.38
N LYS A 415 3.01 19.33 11.18
CA LYS A 415 2.64 18.04 11.79
C LYS A 415 3.57 16.91 11.33
N ALA A 416 3.81 16.80 10.03
CA ALA A 416 4.70 15.79 9.48
C ALA A 416 6.16 16.02 9.88
N TRP A 417 6.59 17.29 9.94
CA TRP A 417 7.95 17.60 10.36
C TRP A 417 8.22 17.18 11.80
N ALA A 418 7.28 17.39 12.71
CA ALA A 418 7.39 16.94 14.10
C ALA A 418 7.59 15.40 14.17
N ILE A 419 6.88 14.64 13.36
CA ILE A 419 7.04 13.18 13.29
C ILE A 419 8.41 12.80 12.71
N ILE A 420 8.89 13.52 11.69
CA ILE A 420 10.24 13.30 11.12
C ILE A 420 11.31 13.56 12.18
N GLU A 421 11.15 14.58 13.02
CA GLU A 421 12.09 14.87 14.12
C GLU A 421 12.08 13.76 15.19
N GLU A 422 10.92 13.17 15.51
CA GLU A 422 10.85 11.97 16.36
C GLU A 422 11.66 10.80 15.77
N VAL A 423 11.52 10.56 14.47
CA VAL A 423 12.28 9.51 13.76
C VAL A 423 13.77 9.76 13.83
N GLU A 424 14.21 11.01 13.60
CA GLU A 424 15.63 11.38 13.67
C GLU A 424 16.19 11.24 15.09
N ALA A 425 15.41 11.57 16.11
CA ALA A 425 15.79 11.38 17.52
C ALA A 425 16.00 9.90 17.88
N MET A 426 15.34 8.97 17.19
CA MET A 426 15.55 7.52 17.32
C MET A 426 16.79 7.02 16.59
N GLY A 427 17.47 7.87 15.83
CA GLY A 427 18.67 7.54 15.03
C GLY A 427 18.36 7.26 13.56
N GLY A 428 17.24 7.70 13.04
CA GLY A 428 16.82 7.59 11.66
C GLY A 428 15.78 6.50 11.40
N MET A 429 15.28 6.46 10.18
CA MET A 429 14.14 5.59 9.83
C MET A 429 14.45 4.09 9.87
N THR A 430 15.67 3.67 9.52
CA THR A 430 16.06 2.25 9.63
C THR A 430 15.92 1.74 11.07
N LYS A 431 16.33 2.53 12.05
CA LYS A 431 16.18 2.19 13.48
C LYS A 431 14.74 2.26 13.97
N ALA A 432 13.98 3.26 13.55
CA ALA A 432 12.57 3.40 13.87
C ALA A 432 11.76 2.21 13.34
N VAL A 433 12.05 1.75 12.13
CA VAL A 433 11.46 0.54 11.52
C VAL A 433 11.91 -0.72 12.26
N GLY A 434 13.20 -0.85 12.54
CA GLY A 434 13.74 -2.02 13.24
C GLY A 434 13.21 -2.20 14.67
N SER A 435 12.83 -1.10 15.35
CA SER A 435 12.21 -1.15 16.68
C SER A 435 10.71 -1.51 16.66
N GLY A 436 10.08 -1.53 15.48
CA GLY A 436 8.63 -1.72 15.34
C GLY A 436 7.78 -0.47 15.62
N TRP A 437 8.39 0.62 16.05
CA TRP A 437 7.67 1.85 16.44
C TRP A 437 6.80 2.43 15.31
N ALA A 438 7.36 2.54 14.09
CA ALA A 438 6.64 3.07 12.95
C ALA A 438 5.43 2.20 12.57
N LYS A 439 5.62 0.88 12.58
CA LYS A 439 4.55 -0.09 12.33
C LYS A 439 3.41 0.05 13.35
N LEU A 440 3.71 0.14 14.63
CA LEU A 440 2.71 0.29 15.69
C LEU A 440 1.92 1.60 15.56
N LYS A 441 2.53 2.70 15.13
CA LYS A 441 1.83 3.97 14.84
C LYS A 441 0.78 3.81 13.73
N ILE A 442 1.12 3.10 12.67
CA ILE A 442 0.20 2.83 11.55
C ILE A 442 -0.94 1.90 11.99
N GLU A 443 -0.63 0.86 12.74
CA GLU A 443 -1.62 -0.09 13.29
C GLU A 443 -2.61 0.61 14.23
N ALA A 444 -2.14 1.53 15.07
CA ALA A 444 -2.99 2.33 15.95
C ALA A 444 -3.96 3.21 15.14
N ALA A 445 -3.47 3.91 14.12
CA ALA A 445 -4.31 4.72 13.23
C ALA A 445 -5.37 3.87 12.49
N ALA A 446 -4.99 2.66 12.06
CA ALA A 446 -5.91 1.73 11.41
C ALA A 446 -7.02 1.25 12.35
N ALA A 447 -6.68 0.91 13.60
CA ALA A 447 -7.63 0.46 14.61
C ALA A 447 -8.62 1.58 14.99
N GLU A 448 -8.13 2.80 15.20
CA GLU A 448 -8.95 3.99 15.46
C GLU A 448 -9.95 4.25 14.33
N LYS A 449 -9.48 4.24 13.08
CA LYS A 449 -10.35 4.47 11.93
C LYS A 449 -11.41 3.38 11.78
N GLN A 450 -11.06 2.11 11.97
CA GLN A 450 -12.04 1.03 11.90
C GLN A 450 -13.10 1.15 12.99
N ALA A 451 -12.71 1.50 14.22
CA ALA A 451 -13.65 1.74 15.32
C ALA A 451 -14.63 2.87 15.00
N ARG A 452 -14.18 3.95 14.39
CA ARG A 452 -15.04 5.08 13.96
C ARG A 452 -16.04 4.65 12.87
N ILE A 453 -15.64 3.79 11.95
CA ILE A 453 -16.54 3.22 10.93
C ILE A 453 -17.55 2.26 11.57
N ASP A 454 -17.08 1.34 12.40
CA ASP A 454 -17.93 0.32 13.03
C ASP A 454 -18.95 0.93 14.02
N SER A 455 -18.59 2.03 14.67
CA SER A 455 -19.48 2.81 15.56
C SER A 455 -20.41 3.77 14.82
N GLY A 456 -20.24 3.94 13.49
CA GLY A 456 -21.04 4.82 12.67
C GLY A 456 -20.65 6.30 12.72
N LYS A 457 -19.55 6.66 13.40
CA LYS A 457 -19.03 8.04 13.43
C LYS A 457 -18.54 8.48 12.06
N ASP A 458 -17.81 7.60 11.37
CA ASP A 458 -17.43 7.79 9.98
C ASP A 458 -18.43 7.07 9.07
N VAL A 459 -19.10 7.84 8.21
CA VAL A 459 -20.11 7.30 7.29
C VAL A 459 -19.46 6.82 6.00
N ILE A 460 -19.74 5.56 5.66
CA ILE A 460 -19.43 4.98 4.35
C ILE A 460 -20.76 4.63 3.69
N VAL A 461 -21.09 5.37 2.62
CA VAL A 461 -22.34 5.18 1.87
C VAL A 461 -22.41 3.76 1.29
N GLY A 462 -23.54 3.08 1.53
CA GLY A 462 -23.76 1.71 1.11
C GLY A 462 -23.22 0.66 2.09
N VAL A 463 -22.33 1.04 3.02
CA VAL A 463 -21.71 0.11 3.99
C VAL A 463 -22.33 0.21 5.37
N ASN A 464 -22.25 1.37 6.01
CA ASN A 464 -22.85 1.57 7.34
C ASN A 464 -24.03 2.55 7.36
N LYS A 465 -24.26 3.23 6.22
CA LYS A 465 -25.45 4.10 6.02
C LYS A 465 -25.93 4.01 4.57
N TYR A 466 -27.22 4.20 4.34
CA TYR A 466 -27.85 4.12 3.00
C TYR A 466 -27.61 2.77 2.29
N LYS A 467 -27.74 1.69 3.04
CA LYS A 467 -27.50 0.34 2.54
C LYS A 467 -28.59 -0.09 1.56
N LEU A 468 -28.18 -0.85 0.53
CA LEU A 468 -29.13 -1.56 -0.33
C LEU A 468 -29.76 -2.73 0.43
N ALA A 469 -31.06 -2.96 0.20
CA ALA A 469 -31.75 -4.14 0.75
C ALA A 469 -31.29 -5.45 0.07
N LYS A 470 -30.84 -5.35 -1.18
CA LYS A 470 -30.30 -6.46 -1.98
C LYS A 470 -29.22 -5.92 -2.92
N GLU A 471 -28.11 -6.61 -2.92
CA GLU A 471 -27.00 -6.33 -3.85
C GLU A 471 -27.19 -7.13 -5.14
N ASP A 472 -26.95 -6.49 -6.28
CA ASP A 472 -26.88 -7.17 -7.56
C ASP A 472 -25.47 -7.74 -7.78
N PRO A 473 -25.36 -9.00 -8.27
CA PRO A 473 -24.04 -9.56 -8.56
C PRO A 473 -23.37 -8.82 -9.72
N ILE A 474 -22.07 -8.61 -9.60
CA ILE A 474 -21.25 -8.08 -10.70
C ILE A 474 -20.39 -9.20 -11.28
N GLU A 475 -20.03 -9.06 -12.56
CA GLU A 475 -19.10 -9.97 -13.22
C GLU A 475 -17.71 -9.83 -12.60
N THR A 476 -17.07 -10.95 -12.24
CA THR A 476 -15.74 -11.00 -11.66
C THR A 476 -14.80 -11.87 -12.48
N LEU A 477 -13.52 -11.50 -12.54
CA LEU A 477 -12.50 -12.27 -13.22
C LEU A 477 -11.95 -13.36 -12.28
N SER A 478 -11.92 -14.61 -12.77
CA SER A 478 -11.33 -15.76 -12.06
C SER A 478 -10.10 -16.29 -12.78
N ILE A 479 -9.07 -16.68 -12.01
CA ILE A 479 -7.79 -17.18 -12.53
C ILE A 479 -7.54 -18.59 -12.03
N ASP A 480 -7.08 -19.48 -12.95
CA ASP A 480 -6.64 -20.84 -12.63
C ASP A 480 -5.14 -20.86 -12.26
N ASN A 481 -4.88 -20.78 -10.97
CA ASN A 481 -3.51 -20.72 -10.43
C ASN A 481 -2.76 -22.07 -10.52
N VAL A 482 -3.45 -23.19 -10.58
CA VAL A 482 -2.82 -24.52 -10.70
C VAL A 482 -2.12 -24.62 -12.05
N ARG A 483 -2.83 -24.27 -13.12
CA ARG A 483 -2.28 -24.25 -14.48
C ARG A 483 -1.08 -23.31 -14.61
N VAL A 484 -1.13 -22.14 -13.97
CA VAL A 484 -0.01 -21.20 -13.99
C VAL A 484 1.23 -21.81 -13.36
N ARG A 485 1.08 -22.41 -12.18
CA ARG A 485 2.19 -23.06 -11.46
C ARG A 485 2.81 -24.20 -12.26
N ASP A 486 2.02 -25.08 -12.83
CA ASP A 486 2.50 -26.22 -13.61
C ASP A 486 3.32 -25.77 -14.82
N GLY A 487 2.85 -24.76 -15.55
CA GLY A 487 3.58 -24.18 -16.68
C GLY A 487 4.92 -23.53 -16.27
N GLN A 488 4.96 -22.88 -15.11
CA GLN A 488 6.21 -22.30 -14.58
C GLN A 488 7.21 -23.40 -14.18
N ILE A 489 6.75 -24.47 -13.53
CA ILE A 489 7.61 -25.61 -13.15
C ILE A 489 8.21 -26.28 -14.38
N GLU A 490 7.42 -26.48 -15.42
CA GLU A 490 7.92 -27.05 -16.69
C GLU A 490 9.03 -26.17 -17.28
N ARG A 491 8.85 -24.86 -17.31
CA ARG A 491 9.86 -23.90 -17.77
C ARG A 491 11.13 -23.91 -16.92
N LEU A 492 11.00 -23.96 -15.59
CA LEU A 492 12.13 -24.08 -14.66
C LEU A 492 12.95 -25.36 -14.93
N ASN A 493 12.28 -26.49 -15.08
CA ASN A 493 12.94 -27.76 -15.36
C ASN A 493 13.73 -27.71 -16.68
N LYS A 494 13.18 -27.10 -17.71
CA LYS A 494 13.85 -26.89 -18.98
C LYS A 494 15.10 -26.02 -18.85
N ILE A 495 15.02 -24.91 -18.13
CA ILE A 495 16.16 -24.01 -17.91
C ILE A 495 17.27 -24.74 -17.16
N ARG A 496 16.95 -25.42 -16.07
CA ARG A 496 17.92 -26.15 -15.26
C ARG A 496 18.60 -27.29 -16.02
N ALA A 497 17.90 -27.93 -16.97
CA ALA A 497 18.44 -29.00 -17.82
C ALA A 497 19.36 -28.48 -18.92
N THR A 498 19.20 -27.25 -19.40
CA THR A 498 19.89 -26.72 -20.58
C THR A 498 21.01 -25.74 -20.29
N ARG A 499 21.08 -25.16 -19.11
CA ARG A 499 22.09 -24.18 -18.69
C ARG A 499 23.40 -24.86 -18.25
N ASP A 500 24.47 -24.08 -18.21
CA ASP A 500 25.75 -24.50 -17.61
C ASP A 500 25.68 -24.30 -16.07
N SER A 501 25.28 -25.36 -15.39
CA SER A 501 25.05 -25.30 -13.93
C SER A 501 26.33 -25.00 -13.13
N ALA A 502 27.51 -25.36 -13.62
CA ALA A 502 28.78 -25.06 -12.95
C ALA A 502 29.08 -23.55 -12.97
N LYS A 503 28.83 -22.88 -14.09
CA LYS A 503 29.00 -21.43 -14.22
C LYS A 503 27.96 -20.67 -13.40
N VAL A 504 26.71 -21.15 -13.39
CA VAL A 504 25.65 -20.57 -12.54
C VAL A 504 26.07 -20.65 -11.08
N GLN A 505 26.52 -21.81 -10.61
CA GLN A 505 26.95 -21.97 -9.20
C GLN A 505 28.13 -21.05 -8.86
N ALA A 506 29.10 -20.93 -9.73
CA ALA A 506 30.24 -20.03 -9.53
C ALA A 506 29.78 -18.55 -9.40
N ALA A 507 28.83 -18.13 -10.23
CA ALA A 507 28.27 -16.76 -10.16
C ALA A 507 27.47 -16.55 -8.85
N LEU A 508 26.70 -17.53 -8.41
CA LEU A 508 25.97 -17.48 -7.14
C LEU A 508 26.91 -17.46 -5.93
N ASP A 509 28.00 -18.23 -5.96
CA ASP A 509 29.03 -18.23 -4.91
C ASP A 509 29.73 -16.86 -4.82
N ALA A 510 30.03 -16.23 -5.97
CA ALA A 510 30.58 -14.89 -6.01
C ALA A 510 29.61 -13.86 -5.43
N LEU A 511 28.31 -14.00 -5.68
CA LEU A 511 27.27 -13.14 -5.11
C LEU A 511 27.19 -13.28 -3.59
N SER A 512 27.20 -14.51 -3.08
CA SER A 512 27.21 -14.81 -1.64
C SER A 512 28.46 -14.22 -0.96
N ALA A 513 29.63 -14.39 -1.56
CA ALA A 513 30.89 -13.86 -1.02
C ALA A 513 30.90 -12.32 -0.98
N ALA A 514 30.34 -11.67 -2.00
CA ALA A 514 30.18 -10.20 -2.02
C ALA A 514 29.22 -9.72 -0.94
N ALA A 515 28.13 -10.44 -0.71
CA ALA A 515 27.18 -10.15 0.36
C ALA A 515 27.82 -10.29 1.75
N GLU A 516 28.59 -11.34 1.99
CA GLU A 516 29.30 -11.59 3.25
C GLU A 516 30.39 -10.55 3.53
N SER A 517 31.18 -10.20 2.51
CA SER A 517 32.30 -9.26 2.67
C SER A 517 31.87 -7.79 2.67
N GLY A 518 30.67 -7.48 2.19
CA GLY A 518 30.22 -6.14 1.93
C GLY A 518 30.91 -5.44 0.75
N GLN A 519 31.72 -6.16 -0.02
CA GLN A 519 32.49 -5.63 -1.17
C GLN A 519 31.78 -5.97 -2.49
N GLY A 520 31.90 -5.06 -3.46
CA GLY A 520 31.29 -5.23 -4.78
C GLY A 520 29.83 -4.75 -4.83
N ASN A 521 29.29 -4.71 -6.05
CA ASN A 521 27.92 -4.30 -6.30
C ASN A 521 27.01 -5.53 -6.52
N LEU A 522 26.03 -5.71 -5.66
CA LEU A 522 25.16 -6.89 -5.69
C LEU A 522 24.24 -6.93 -6.92
N LEU A 523 23.89 -5.78 -7.50
CA LEU A 523 23.12 -5.77 -8.75
C LEU A 523 23.96 -6.22 -9.94
N ASP A 524 25.19 -5.73 -10.06
CA ASP A 524 26.09 -6.16 -11.13
C ASP A 524 26.33 -7.67 -11.09
N LEU A 525 26.62 -8.23 -9.93
CA LEU A 525 26.80 -9.66 -9.74
C LEU A 525 25.52 -10.48 -10.01
N SER A 526 24.36 -9.93 -9.66
CA SER A 526 23.06 -10.55 -9.99
C SER A 526 22.81 -10.57 -11.50
N ILE A 527 23.17 -9.49 -12.22
CA ILE A 527 23.08 -9.43 -13.67
C ILE A 527 23.95 -10.53 -14.33
N GLN A 528 25.18 -10.70 -13.82
CA GLN A 528 26.07 -11.77 -14.31
C GLN A 528 25.49 -13.16 -14.09
N ALA A 529 24.91 -13.43 -12.92
CA ALA A 529 24.27 -14.72 -12.61
C ALA A 529 23.03 -14.96 -13.49
N VAL A 530 22.20 -13.96 -13.71
CA VAL A 530 20.98 -14.05 -14.52
C VAL A 530 21.30 -14.25 -16.01
N ARG A 531 22.36 -13.66 -16.53
CA ARG A 531 22.85 -13.97 -17.90
C ARG A 531 23.14 -15.45 -18.11
N LEU A 532 23.60 -16.12 -17.06
CA LEU A 532 23.86 -17.56 -17.04
C LEU A 532 22.61 -18.41 -16.75
N ARG A 533 21.47 -17.78 -16.59
CA ARG A 533 20.16 -18.42 -16.26
C ARG A 533 20.02 -18.85 -14.79
N ALA A 534 20.63 -18.15 -13.85
CA ALA A 534 20.23 -18.25 -12.46
C ALA A 534 18.78 -17.80 -12.30
N THR A 535 18.02 -18.50 -11.46
CA THR A 535 16.61 -18.19 -11.19
C THR A 535 16.45 -17.12 -10.12
N VAL A 536 15.23 -16.57 -9.99
CA VAL A 536 14.88 -15.62 -8.92
C VAL A 536 15.14 -16.24 -7.55
N GLY A 537 14.72 -17.49 -7.35
CA GLY A 537 14.95 -18.24 -6.10
C GLY A 537 16.43 -18.45 -5.81
N GLU A 538 17.21 -18.87 -6.79
CA GLU A 538 18.64 -19.13 -6.62
C GLU A 538 19.44 -17.88 -6.27
N VAL A 539 19.16 -16.74 -6.89
CA VAL A 539 19.80 -15.45 -6.54
C VAL A 539 19.38 -15.04 -5.13
N SER A 540 18.11 -15.16 -4.80
CA SER A 540 17.59 -14.83 -3.47
C SER A 540 18.19 -15.71 -2.36
N ASP A 541 18.32 -17.01 -2.61
CA ASP A 541 18.93 -17.98 -1.68
C ASP A 541 20.43 -17.72 -1.47
N ALA A 542 21.15 -17.34 -2.54
CA ALA A 542 22.56 -16.98 -2.46
C ALA A 542 22.80 -15.80 -1.51
N LEU A 543 21.92 -14.83 -1.52
CA LEU A 543 21.96 -13.67 -0.61
C LEU A 543 21.47 -14.04 0.79
N GLU A 544 20.49 -14.93 0.91
CA GLU A 544 19.97 -15.40 2.20
C GLU A 544 21.04 -16.15 3.01
N LYS A 545 21.95 -16.85 2.36
CA LYS A 545 23.10 -17.48 3.04
C LYS A 545 23.94 -16.50 3.84
N ALA A 546 24.13 -15.29 3.29
CA ALA A 546 24.92 -14.23 3.94
C ALA A 546 24.07 -13.41 4.94
N PHE A 547 22.83 -13.08 4.57
CA PHE A 547 22.01 -12.11 5.28
C PHE A 547 21.01 -12.72 6.25
N GLY A 548 20.65 -13.98 6.05
CA GLY A 548 19.51 -14.61 6.71
C GLY A 548 18.16 -14.11 6.18
N ARG A 549 17.09 -14.77 6.56
CA ARG A 549 15.71 -14.36 6.24
C ARG A 549 15.09 -13.63 7.43
N HIS A 550 14.53 -12.47 7.18
CA HIS A 550 13.86 -11.68 8.20
C HIS A 550 12.56 -12.36 8.67
N ARG A 551 12.35 -12.34 9.97
CA ARG A 551 11.09 -12.74 10.61
C ARG A 551 10.52 -11.55 11.34
N ALA A 552 9.28 -11.17 11.01
CA ALA A 552 8.60 -10.06 11.65
C ALA A 552 8.22 -10.42 13.09
N ASP A 553 8.27 -9.42 13.96
CA ASP A 553 7.72 -9.49 15.30
C ASP A 553 6.17 -9.52 15.26
N THR A 554 5.55 -10.25 16.19
CA THR A 554 4.10 -10.43 16.29
C THR A 554 3.43 -9.48 17.28
N GLN A 555 4.03 -8.34 17.57
CA GLN A 555 3.44 -7.32 18.44
C GLN A 555 2.07 -6.86 17.93
N LYS A 556 1.19 -6.52 18.85
CA LYS A 556 -0.14 -5.96 18.57
C LYS A 556 -0.41 -4.72 19.42
N VAL A 557 -1.24 -3.83 18.90
CA VAL A 557 -1.78 -2.68 19.64
C VAL A 557 -2.98 -3.15 20.48
N THR A 558 -3.18 -2.57 21.66
CA THR A 558 -4.31 -2.86 22.55
C THR A 558 -4.93 -1.57 23.10
N GLY A 559 -6.24 -1.60 23.37
CA GLY A 559 -6.98 -0.49 23.95
C GLY A 559 -7.38 0.62 22.99
N VAL A 560 -6.79 0.67 21.80
CA VAL A 560 -7.00 1.77 20.83
C VAL A 560 -8.38 1.66 20.18
N TYR A 561 -8.81 0.46 19.81
CA TYR A 561 -10.10 0.25 19.20
C TYR A 561 -11.23 0.56 20.18
N ALA A 562 -11.13 0.08 21.43
CA ALA A 562 -12.10 0.35 22.46
C ALA A 562 -12.20 1.86 22.79
N ALA A 563 -11.06 2.54 22.89
CA ALA A 563 -11.02 3.97 23.19
C ALA A 563 -11.69 4.83 22.09
N ALA A 564 -11.48 4.45 20.83
CA ALA A 564 -12.10 5.17 19.69
C ALA A 564 -13.58 4.79 19.49
N TYR A 565 -13.98 3.59 19.90
CA TYR A 565 -15.37 3.14 19.85
C TYR A 565 -16.20 3.80 20.96
N ASP A 566 -15.67 3.87 22.18
CA ASP A 566 -16.29 4.43 23.39
C ASP A 566 -15.59 5.72 23.85
N ASP A 567 -15.65 6.75 23.02
CA ASP A 567 -15.09 8.08 23.34
C ASP A 567 -16.09 9.05 23.97
N GLY A 568 -17.27 8.56 24.37
CA GLY A 568 -18.34 9.34 24.97
C GLY A 568 -19.24 10.08 23.97
N GLU A 569 -18.94 10.03 22.68
CA GLU A 569 -19.78 10.57 21.60
C GLU A 569 -20.81 9.55 21.08
N ASN A 570 -20.57 8.26 21.28
CA ASN A 570 -21.49 7.20 20.96
C ASN A 570 -22.56 7.02 22.05
N VAL A 571 -23.80 7.10 21.65
CA VAL A 571 -24.96 6.85 22.52
C VAL A 571 -25.99 5.99 21.80
N GLY A 572 -26.76 5.20 22.56
CA GLY A 572 -27.84 4.39 22.03
C GLY A 572 -27.47 2.96 21.65
N ASP A 573 -28.14 2.39 20.65
CA ASP A 573 -28.12 0.98 20.30
C ASP A 573 -26.71 0.40 20.05
N THR A 574 -25.80 1.19 19.52
CA THR A 574 -24.42 0.78 19.22
C THR A 574 -23.62 0.53 20.50
N MET A 575 -23.77 1.40 21.51
CA MET A 575 -23.11 1.23 22.81
C MET A 575 -23.77 0.12 23.65
N GLU A 576 -25.08 -0.04 23.58
CA GLU A 576 -25.75 -1.18 24.20
C GLU A 576 -25.23 -2.50 23.64
N TYR A 577 -25.10 -2.60 22.31
CA TYR A 577 -24.55 -3.79 21.67
C TYR A 577 -23.12 -4.10 22.11
N TRP A 578 -22.25 -3.09 22.14
CA TRP A 578 -20.86 -3.20 22.60
C TRP A 578 -20.76 -3.69 24.04
N ASN A 579 -21.53 -3.08 24.94
CA ASN A 579 -21.53 -3.41 26.35
C ASN A 579 -22.12 -4.82 26.60
N GLN A 580 -23.19 -5.18 25.90
CA GLN A 580 -23.77 -6.51 25.99
C GLN A 580 -22.80 -7.58 25.50
N LEU A 581 -22.09 -7.35 24.41
CA LEU A 581 -21.11 -8.30 23.89
C LEU A 581 -19.94 -8.50 24.89
N LYS A 582 -19.45 -7.45 25.50
CA LYS A 582 -18.44 -7.57 26.58
C LYS A 582 -18.95 -8.38 27.77
N ALA A 583 -20.21 -8.18 28.17
CA ALA A 583 -20.83 -8.95 29.22
C ALA A 583 -21.00 -10.44 28.82
N ASP A 584 -21.38 -10.74 27.58
CA ASP A 584 -21.52 -12.12 27.07
C ASP A 584 -20.16 -12.85 27.05
N ILE A 585 -19.07 -12.15 26.70
CA ILE A 585 -17.69 -12.69 26.73
C ILE A 585 -17.24 -12.94 28.16
N ALA A 586 -17.53 -12.04 29.08
CA ALA A 586 -17.22 -12.21 30.51
C ALA A 586 -18.00 -13.41 31.11
N ALA A 587 -19.28 -13.54 30.79
CA ALA A 587 -20.11 -14.68 31.21
C ALA A 587 -19.58 -16.01 30.65
N PHE A 588 -19.11 -16.03 29.41
CA PHE A 588 -18.44 -17.21 28.85
C PHE A 588 -17.18 -17.58 29.65
N ALA A 589 -16.35 -16.58 29.97
CA ALA A 589 -15.13 -16.79 30.71
C ALA A 589 -15.41 -17.34 32.12
N GLU A 590 -16.45 -16.87 32.78
CA GLU A 590 -16.89 -17.39 34.07
C GLU A 590 -17.39 -18.85 33.98
N ALA A 591 -18.20 -19.14 32.96
CA ALA A 591 -18.79 -20.47 32.77
C ALA A 591 -17.74 -21.52 32.36
N GLN A 592 -16.76 -21.15 31.56
CA GLN A 592 -15.73 -22.08 31.04
C GLN A 592 -14.43 -22.09 31.85
N GLY A 593 -14.25 -21.15 32.80
CA GLY A 593 -13.03 -20.98 33.56
C GLY A 593 -11.87 -20.35 32.78
N ARG A 594 -12.10 -19.98 31.53
CA ARG A 594 -11.13 -19.26 30.68
C ARG A 594 -11.85 -18.39 29.63
N ARG A 595 -11.18 -17.35 29.17
CA ARG A 595 -11.72 -16.50 28.10
C ARG A 595 -11.82 -17.27 26.77
N PRO A 596 -12.72 -16.88 25.87
CA PRO A 596 -12.69 -17.41 24.51
C PRO A 596 -11.35 -17.03 23.88
N ARG A 597 -10.58 -18.02 23.41
CA ARG A 597 -9.24 -17.84 22.85
C ARG A 597 -9.24 -18.10 21.36
N VAL A 598 -8.73 -17.15 20.61
CA VAL A 598 -8.68 -17.21 19.15
C VAL A 598 -7.27 -16.93 18.65
N MET A 599 -6.87 -17.58 17.57
CA MET A 599 -5.64 -17.26 16.86
C MET A 599 -6.00 -16.62 15.52
N ILE A 600 -5.50 -15.41 15.28
CA ILE A 600 -5.65 -14.73 13.98
C ILE A 600 -4.40 -14.97 13.16
N SER A 601 -4.55 -15.55 11.98
CA SER A 601 -3.46 -16.00 11.13
C SER A 601 -3.59 -15.52 9.69
N LYS A 602 -2.44 -15.41 9.04
CA LYS A 602 -2.32 -15.29 7.60
C LYS A 602 -1.53 -16.47 7.05
N LEU A 603 -2.12 -17.14 6.06
CA LEU A 603 -1.52 -18.30 5.42
C LEU A 603 -0.91 -17.92 4.07
N GLY A 604 0.18 -18.61 3.70
CA GLY A 604 0.88 -18.37 2.44
C GLY A 604 1.73 -17.11 2.44
N GLN A 605 2.07 -16.61 1.25
CA GLN A 605 3.01 -15.49 1.08
C GLN A 605 2.35 -14.10 0.97
N ASP A 606 1.06 -13.99 1.29
CA ASP A 606 0.37 -12.69 1.35
C ASP A 606 0.76 -11.91 2.60
N GLY A 607 1.40 -10.76 2.41
CA GLY A 607 1.87 -9.88 3.49
C GLY A 607 0.89 -8.79 3.94
N HIS A 608 -0.28 -8.67 3.33
CA HIS A 608 -1.27 -7.64 3.68
C HIS A 608 -1.96 -7.97 5.01
N ASP A 609 -1.44 -7.49 6.11
CA ASP A 609 -1.84 -7.89 7.46
C ASP A 609 -2.76 -6.92 8.22
N ARG A 610 -3.14 -5.76 7.61
CA ARG A 610 -4.00 -4.76 8.26
C ARG A 610 -5.27 -5.37 8.85
N GLY A 611 -6.03 -6.12 8.04
CA GLY A 611 -7.29 -6.72 8.46
C GLY A 611 -7.10 -7.65 9.67
N ALA A 612 -6.09 -8.51 9.61
CA ALA A 612 -5.74 -9.40 10.72
C ALA A 612 -5.40 -8.64 12.00
N LYS A 613 -4.60 -7.58 11.90
CA LYS A 613 -4.17 -6.77 13.04
C LYS A 613 -5.33 -5.99 13.68
N VAL A 614 -6.18 -5.38 12.87
CA VAL A 614 -7.35 -4.63 13.36
C VAL A 614 -8.35 -5.57 14.04
N VAL A 615 -8.62 -6.72 13.47
CA VAL A 615 -9.49 -7.75 14.09
C VAL A 615 -8.91 -8.24 15.41
N ALA A 616 -7.61 -8.54 15.44
CA ALA A 616 -6.94 -8.99 16.66
C ALA A 616 -7.02 -7.94 17.77
N THR A 617 -6.79 -6.66 17.45
CA THR A 617 -6.92 -5.55 18.42
C THR A 617 -8.35 -5.43 18.94
N ALA A 618 -9.35 -5.43 18.05
CA ALA A 618 -10.74 -5.28 18.45
C ALA A 618 -11.25 -6.47 19.28
N PHE A 619 -10.91 -7.71 18.91
CA PHE A 619 -11.26 -8.90 19.70
C PHE A 619 -10.63 -8.86 21.09
N ALA A 620 -9.34 -8.48 21.18
CA ALA A 620 -8.66 -8.34 22.47
C ALA A 620 -9.32 -7.26 23.33
N ASP A 621 -9.67 -6.12 22.74
CA ASP A 621 -10.34 -5.01 23.45
C ASP A 621 -11.77 -5.37 23.91
N LEU A 622 -12.43 -6.32 23.21
CA LEU A 622 -13.71 -6.90 23.62
C LEU A 622 -13.61 -7.92 24.76
N GLY A 623 -12.41 -8.48 25.01
CA GLY A 623 -12.15 -9.42 26.11
C GLY A 623 -11.79 -10.83 25.70
N TYR A 624 -11.55 -11.10 24.40
CA TYR A 624 -10.98 -12.37 23.95
C TYR A 624 -9.51 -12.47 24.33
N ASP A 625 -9.01 -13.69 24.53
CA ASP A 625 -7.59 -13.99 24.45
C ASP A 625 -7.23 -14.15 22.97
N VAL A 626 -6.34 -13.31 22.47
CA VAL A 626 -5.99 -13.29 21.05
C VAL A 626 -4.52 -13.56 20.84
N ASP A 627 -4.24 -14.65 20.13
CA ASP A 627 -2.90 -14.96 19.62
C ASP A 627 -2.77 -14.49 18.17
N MET A 628 -1.60 -13.93 17.84
CA MET A 628 -1.25 -13.61 16.45
C MET A 628 -0.34 -14.69 15.89
N GLY A 629 -0.76 -15.35 14.82
CA GLY A 629 0.11 -16.22 14.06
C GLY A 629 1.20 -15.40 13.35
N PRO A 630 2.44 -15.91 13.25
CA PRO A 630 3.47 -15.30 12.42
C PRO A 630 3.02 -15.20 10.97
N LEU A 631 3.52 -14.18 10.26
CA LEU A 631 3.28 -14.08 8.83
C LEU A 631 3.91 -15.27 8.08
N PHE A 632 3.31 -15.62 6.95
CA PHE A 632 3.83 -16.61 6.00
C PHE A 632 3.81 -18.04 6.48
N GLN A 633 2.93 -18.38 7.43
CA GLN A 633 2.73 -19.76 7.87
C GLN A 633 2.17 -20.64 6.74
N THR A 634 2.63 -21.89 6.73
CA THR A 634 1.94 -22.95 6.01
C THR A 634 0.70 -23.42 6.80
N PRO A 635 -0.29 -24.06 6.19
CA PRO A 635 -1.43 -24.65 6.90
C PRO A 635 -1.01 -25.60 8.03
N GLU A 636 0.03 -26.40 7.82
CA GLU A 636 0.57 -27.32 8.84
C GLU A 636 1.17 -26.58 10.05
N GLU A 637 1.98 -25.54 9.79
CA GLU A 637 2.57 -24.70 10.85
C GLU A 637 1.48 -23.99 11.66
N CYS A 638 0.44 -23.48 10.99
CA CYS A 638 -0.68 -22.80 11.64
C CYS A 638 -1.52 -23.79 12.50
N ALA A 639 -1.84 -24.96 11.98
CA ALA A 639 -2.59 -25.97 12.72
C ALA A 639 -1.83 -26.39 13.99
N ARG A 640 -0.53 -26.66 13.88
CA ARG A 640 0.32 -27.00 15.02
C ARG A 640 0.29 -25.91 16.08
N GLN A 641 0.48 -24.66 15.71
CA GLN A 641 0.47 -23.55 16.65
C GLN A 641 -0.91 -23.35 17.30
N ALA A 642 -2.00 -23.52 16.56
CA ALA A 642 -3.35 -23.44 17.09
C ALA A 642 -3.59 -24.48 18.18
N ILE A 643 -3.09 -25.71 17.98
CA ILE A 643 -3.17 -26.80 18.95
C ILE A 643 -2.28 -26.51 20.17
N GLU A 644 -1.04 -26.11 19.96
CA GLU A 644 -0.09 -25.77 21.04
C GLU A 644 -0.59 -24.63 21.92
N ASN A 645 -1.28 -23.65 21.31
CA ASN A 645 -1.87 -22.51 22.03
C ASN A 645 -3.24 -22.83 22.65
N ASP A 646 -3.78 -24.02 22.43
CA ASP A 646 -5.08 -24.45 22.95
C ASP A 646 -6.20 -23.44 22.65
N VAL A 647 -6.31 -23.03 21.38
CA VAL A 647 -7.32 -22.06 20.95
C VAL A 647 -8.68 -22.70 20.68
N HIS A 648 -9.75 -21.97 20.87
CA HIS A 648 -11.11 -22.42 20.48
C HIS A 648 -11.36 -22.24 18.98
N ALA A 649 -10.70 -21.25 18.38
CA ALA A 649 -10.94 -20.90 16.96
C ALA A 649 -9.68 -20.33 16.29
N VAL A 650 -9.58 -20.58 14.99
CA VAL A 650 -8.60 -19.94 14.10
C VAL A 650 -9.31 -19.03 13.11
N GLY A 651 -8.94 -17.75 13.11
CA GLY A 651 -9.36 -16.78 12.11
C GLY A 651 -8.32 -16.64 11.01
N VAL A 652 -8.67 -16.96 9.78
CA VAL A 652 -7.79 -16.80 8.63
C VAL A 652 -8.12 -15.51 7.89
N SER A 653 -7.16 -14.59 7.84
CA SER A 653 -7.28 -13.36 7.05
C SER A 653 -6.71 -13.57 5.65
N THR A 654 -7.49 -13.26 4.61
CA THR A 654 -7.08 -13.41 3.22
C THR A 654 -7.44 -12.17 2.39
N LEU A 655 -6.53 -11.75 1.52
CA LEU A 655 -6.74 -10.63 0.60
C LEU A 655 -6.44 -11.01 -0.86
N ALA A 656 -5.49 -11.91 -1.08
CA ALA A 656 -4.96 -12.25 -2.40
C ALA A 656 -5.47 -13.60 -2.94
N ALA A 657 -6.77 -13.89 -2.77
CA ALA A 657 -7.44 -15.10 -3.29
C ALA A 657 -6.81 -16.45 -2.85
N GLY A 658 -6.07 -16.47 -1.74
CA GLY A 658 -5.49 -17.69 -1.15
C GLY A 658 -6.52 -18.63 -0.51
N HIS A 659 -7.73 -18.15 -0.24
CA HIS A 659 -8.77 -18.87 0.48
C HIS A 659 -9.18 -20.21 -0.18
N LYS A 660 -9.18 -20.29 -1.51
CA LYS A 660 -9.58 -21.53 -2.22
C LYS A 660 -8.68 -22.72 -1.93
N THR A 661 -7.39 -22.48 -1.71
CA THR A 661 -6.38 -23.53 -1.51
C THR A 661 -6.01 -23.67 -0.04
N LEU A 662 -5.75 -22.55 0.64
CA LEU A 662 -5.13 -22.56 1.97
C LEU A 662 -6.15 -22.78 3.10
N VAL A 663 -7.41 -22.33 2.93
CA VAL A 663 -8.44 -22.53 3.96
C VAL A 663 -8.89 -23.99 4.06
N PRO A 664 -9.21 -24.69 2.96
CA PRO A 664 -9.44 -26.15 3.04
C PRO A 664 -8.24 -26.90 3.60
N ALA A 665 -7.02 -26.49 3.29
CA ALA A 665 -5.79 -27.12 3.76
C ALA A 665 -5.62 -27.01 5.28
N ILE A 666 -5.87 -25.84 5.90
CA ILE A 666 -5.78 -25.70 7.37
C ILE A 666 -6.83 -26.58 8.08
N ILE A 667 -8.05 -26.66 7.54
CA ILE A 667 -9.11 -27.52 8.11
C ILE A 667 -8.69 -28.99 8.02
N ALA A 668 -8.12 -29.42 6.90
CA ALA A 668 -7.63 -30.78 6.74
C ALA A 668 -6.46 -31.09 7.70
N GLU A 669 -5.55 -30.15 7.91
CA GLU A 669 -4.43 -30.32 8.85
C GLU A 669 -4.89 -30.37 10.30
N LEU A 670 -5.86 -29.57 10.73
CA LEU A 670 -6.47 -29.66 12.07
C LEU A 670 -7.07 -31.05 12.30
N LYS A 671 -7.85 -31.57 11.35
CA LYS A 671 -8.40 -32.93 11.43
C LYS A 671 -7.33 -34.00 11.50
N LYS A 672 -6.33 -33.92 10.66
CA LYS A 672 -5.18 -34.86 10.62
C LYS A 672 -4.43 -34.90 11.94
N GLN A 673 -4.35 -33.77 12.65
CA GLN A 673 -3.70 -33.65 13.95
C GLN A 673 -4.65 -33.91 15.14
N GLY A 674 -5.90 -34.30 14.88
CA GLY A 674 -6.88 -34.69 15.91
C GLY A 674 -7.51 -33.52 16.65
N ALA A 675 -7.63 -32.36 16.00
CA ALA A 675 -8.14 -31.12 16.57
C ALA A 675 -9.35 -30.58 15.78
N ASP A 676 -10.31 -31.44 15.49
CA ASP A 676 -11.55 -31.12 14.73
C ASP A 676 -12.52 -30.23 15.53
N ASP A 677 -12.30 -30.08 16.83
CA ASP A 677 -13.03 -29.18 17.72
C ASP A 677 -12.60 -27.70 17.58
N ILE A 678 -11.42 -27.43 17.02
CA ILE A 678 -11.00 -26.07 16.72
C ILE A 678 -11.75 -25.56 15.48
N ILE A 679 -12.61 -24.57 15.67
CA ILE A 679 -13.37 -24.00 14.56
C ILE A 679 -12.51 -23.05 13.70
N VAL A 680 -12.84 -22.97 12.41
CA VAL A 680 -12.18 -22.06 11.48
C VAL A 680 -13.19 -21.04 10.96
N PHE A 681 -12.83 -19.76 11.06
CA PHE A 681 -13.56 -18.67 10.42
C PHE A 681 -12.61 -17.87 9.50
N VAL A 682 -13.17 -17.17 8.53
CA VAL A 682 -12.38 -16.50 7.49
C VAL A 682 -12.83 -15.05 7.36
N GLY A 683 -11.87 -14.15 7.23
CA GLY A 683 -12.12 -12.73 6.97
C GLY A 683 -11.28 -12.20 5.81
N GLY A 684 -11.72 -11.10 5.22
CA GLY A 684 -11.05 -10.42 4.13
C GLY A 684 -11.85 -10.39 2.83
N VAL A 685 -11.17 -10.15 1.72
CA VAL A 685 -11.81 -10.03 0.39
C VAL A 685 -12.04 -11.44 -0.18
N ILE A 686 -13.26 -11.91 -0.07
CA ILE A 686 -13.69 -13.24 -0.56
C ILE A 686 -14.92 -13.04 -1.45
N PRO A 687 -14.86 -13.39 -2.74
CA PRO A 687 -16.01 -13.32 -3.62
C PRO A 687 -17.17 -14.20 -3.12
N ARG A 688 -18.39 -13.68 -3.16
CA ARG A 688 -19.58 -14.42 -2.66
C ARG A 688 -19.79 -15.77 -3.32
N GLN A 689 -19.38 -15.91 -4.58
CA GLN A 689 -19.44 -17.18 -5.31
C GLN A 689 -18.57 -18.29 -4.67
N ASP A 690 -17.60 -17.95 -3.83
CA ASP A 690 -16.69 -18.89 -3.17
C ASP A 690 -17.17 -19.28 -1.76
N TYR A 691 -18.26 -18.69 -1.25
CA TYR A 691 -18.77 -18.93 0.11
C TYR A 691 -19.22 -20.38 0.30
N ASP A 692 -20.01 -20.90 -0.63
CA ASP A 692 -20.55 -22.27 -0.53
C ASP A 692 -19.43 -23.31 -0.42
N MET A 693 -18.40 -23.18 -1.26
CA MET A 693 -17.21 -24.05 -1.23
C MET A 693 -16.49 -23.99 0.13
N LEU A 694 -16.37 -22.81 0.72
CA LEU A 694 -15.72 -22.64 2.03
C LEU A 694 -16.56 -23.25 3.17
N TYR A 695 -17.90 -23.07 3.15
CA TYR A 695 -18.78 -23.70 4.11
C TYR A 695 -18.78 -25.23 3.99
N GLU A 696 -18.78 -25.76 2.76
CA GLU A 696 -18.64 -27.21 2.50
C GLU A 696 -17.32 -27.77 3.00
N ALA A 697 -16.23 -26.99 2.90
CA ALA A 697 -14.93 -27.35 3.46
C ALA A 697 -14.91 -27.38 5.00
N GLY A 698 -15.88 -26.74 5.68
CA GLY A 698 -16.04 -26.74 7.13
C GLY A 698 -15.82 -25.40 7.83
N VAL A 699 -15.72 -24.29 7.08
CA VAL A 699 -15.69 -22.94 7.66
C VAL A 699 -16.96 -22.64 8.44
N LYS A 700 -16.85 -22.01 9.60
CA LYS A 700 -17.99 -21.71 10.48
C LYS A 700 -18.51 -20.27 10.38
N GLY A 701 -17.71 -19.35 9.82
CA GLY A 701 -18.11 -17.98 9.59
C GLY A 701 -17.22 -17.32 8.54
N ILE A 702 -17.82 -16.47 7.68
CA ILE A 702 -17.12 -15.70 6.65
C ILE A 702 -17.50 -14.23 6.84
N TYR A 703 -16.49 -13.37 7.06
CA TYR A 703 -16.68 -11.96 7.36
C TYR A 703 -15.94 -11.10 6.34
N GLY A 704 -16.68 -10.59 5.36
CA GLY A 704 -16.16 -9.73 4.30
C GLY A 704 -15.98 -8.28 4.74
N PRO A 705 -15.37 -7.45 3.89
CA PRO A 705 -15.25 -6.01 4.12
C PRO A 705 -16.62 -5.37 4.38
N GLY A 706 -16.67 -4.42 5.32
CA GLY A 706 -17.92 -3.77 5.72
C GLY A 706 -18.73 -4.52 6.81
N THR A 707 -18.30 -5.71 7.22
CA THR A 707 -18.86 -6.35 8.42
C THR A 707 -18.28 -5.67 9.66
N PRO A 708 -19.09 -5.05 10.55
CA PRO A 708 -18.58 -4.47 11.79
C PRO A 708 -17.92 -5.56 12.65
N ILE A 709 -16.73 -5.26 13.18
CA ILE A 709 -15.96 -6.26 13.95
C ILE A 709 -16.72 -6.75 15.20
N PRO A 710 -17.47 -5.92 15.94
CA PRO A 710 -18.29 -6.44 17.06
C PRO A 710 -19.33 -7.48 16.62
N VAL A 711 -19.87 -7.36 15.40
CA VAL A 711 -20.84 -8.34 14.85
C VAL A 711 -20.15 -9.68 14.58
N SER A 712 -18.97 -9.66 13.94
CA SER A 712 -18.19 -10.88 13.71
C SER A 712 -17.74 -11.53 15.02
N ALA A 713 -17.30 -10.72 15.99
CA ALA A 713 -16.91 -11.22 17.30
C ALA A 713 -18.06 -11.93 18.04
N LYS A 714 -19.27 -11.39 17.97
CA LYS A 714 -20.46 -12.05 18.55
C LYS A 714 -20.75 -13.39 17.89
N ASP A 715 -20.73 -13.43 16.56
CA ASP A 715 -20.97 -14.69 15.84
C ASP A 715 -19.91 -15.74 16.15
N VAL A 716 -18.62 -15.36 16.19
CA VAL A 716 -17.54 -16.27 16.58
C VAL A 716 -17.75 -16.82 17.98
N LEU A 717 -18.18 -16.00 18.95
CA LEU A 717 -18.51 -16.47 20.30
C LEU A 717 -19.63 -17.53 20.29
N GLU A 718 -20.67 -17.30 19.53
CA GLU A 718 -21.79 -18.25 19.41
C GLU A 718 -21.38 -19.56 18.72
N GLN A 719 -20.49 -19.49 17.71
CA GLN A 719 -19.93 -20.69 17.07
C GLN A 719 -19.03 -21.48 18.05
N ILE A 720 -18.22 -20.80 18.86
CA ILE A 720 -17.41 -21.45 19.92
C ILE A 720 -18.33 -22.15 20.93
N LYS A 721 -19.39 -21.48 21.42
CA LYS A 721 -20.36 -22.08 22.33
C LYS A 721 -20.99 -23.34 21.74
N LYS A 722 -21.37 -23.33 20.46
CA LYS A 722 -21.94 -24.50 19.76
C LYS A 722 -20.94 -25.65 19.63
N ALA A 723 -19.66 -25.36 19.43
CA ALA A 723 -18.63 -26.38 19.33
C ALA A 723 -18.31 -27.05 20.68
N LEU A 724 -18.55 -26.34 21.79
CA LEU A 724 -18.32 -26.85 23.16
C LEU A 724 -19.57 -27.54 23.75
N ALA A 725 -20.76 -27.38 23.16
CA ALA A 725 -21.99 -27.98 23.60
C ALA A 725 -22.14 -29.41 23.07
#